data_1154a90e8f33f90f8dc06f3502a1c66f
#
_entry.id   1154a90e8f33f90f8dc06f3502a1c66f
#
_cell.length_a   1.000
_cell.length_b   1.000
_cell.length_c   1.000
_cell.angle_alpha   90.00
_cell.angle_beta   90.00
_cell.angle_gamma   90.00
#
_symmetry.space_group_name_H-M   'P 1'
#
loop_
_entity.id
_entity.type
_entity.pdbx_description
1 polymer ?
#
loop_
_entity_poly.entity_id
_entity_poly.type
_entity_poly.pdbx_seq_one_letter_code
_entity_poly.pdbx_strand_id
1 'polypeptide(L)'
;MFNIEFKENSSSKNFLISSIFWLILFTTFGFILAIKFFAPEFLGQTSWLTFGRIRPMHVNGVTFGFLSTGIIGIAYYIVPRLTGTKLYSEKLGNLTVLLWDFAIATGTVLLGLGYTQGREYAEYIWMIDVAIVITLLLIGYNIFKTILNRTERKLYASIWYIMGTFLTFPIVYFIGNVMWHPDTGSLQGAADGVFNWFYGHNVLGLWFTTLGIAGWYYFIPVITKRPLYSHLLSMISFFSIVFVYTGVGAHHLLQAPIPEWLKTIAIVNSGLMMVPVLAFITNILLTMRGSWNCFIKSIPLRFMLIGTVFYFLASAQGTFQAFRETNMYLHFSQWTVGHAHLALLGGFGFLVFGAVYFLVPRVTGKEIYSSRLTSYHFWFSTLGFILFFSFMTIMGLIQNSGWFQNISVATVLLQLKPYFIGRALAGGMIVLGQYIFFYNMLMTFRGEAKPAKEPSVVPPKLKRIQVKVEKYRESVPLFAIGGLGLFLTMVFIVVILPYLLMDSPPSDIAHPYTVDQARGRQLFISNGCMYCHSQFVRPQDWGIGRISQPGDYFYDKPLLLGTERTGPDLAQIGGARPPLWDIMHHKNPRSVSPGSIMPNFSYLSDQDLNDLKAYVDGLGTRNLETQDFQPLVPELYSGRQNIYNDTIANVNSSNESRTEYADLIDEGKILFSLRCLPCHGASGIGQGPYARHVNQHPANLNDRISNFPGVDYNFWRVMEGVPGTAMPPWKLSLTEEAIWKIISYEKTFVDGVVRVIPGNFSDSEAIDFGNKGIKSPIKQDDINFTDGMKIFNLYCAQCHGVDGHGDGPAAVYIDPQPANFTETSNNFQTQGQWFWKLSEGVETTNMPPWKYVLTEDDRWKAIYYIQKNFSDPGVFDEKWRS
;
A
#
# COMPACT_ATOMS: atom_id res chain seq x y z
N MET A 1 -21.82 -2.30 -34.19
CA MET A 1 -23.26 -2.55 -34.37
C MET A 1 -23.59 -3.89 -33.74
N PHE A 2 -24.20 -3.86 -32.58
CA PHE A 2 -24.67 -5.06 -31.87
C PHE A 2 -25.97 -5.50 -32.54
N ASN A 3 -25.88 -6.52 -33.42
CA ASN A 3 -27.07 -7.19 -33.87
C ASN A 3 -27.61 -8.03 -32.72
N ILE A 4 -28.63 -7.54 -32.00
CA ILE A 4 -29.22 -8.18 -30.81
C ILE A 4 -30.10 -9.34 -31.33
N GLU A 5 -29.43 -10.39 -31.77
CA GLU A 5 -30.10 -11.65 -32.11
C GLU A 5 -30.33 -12.44 -30.82
N PHE A 6 -31.59 -12.67 -30.45
CA PHE A 6 -31.97 -13.50 -29.30
C PHE A 6 -31.80 -15.02 -29.57
N LYS A 7 -30.83 -15.39 -30.41
CA LYS A 7 -30.46 -16.79 -30.69
C LYS A 7 -29.73 -17.39 -29.50
N GLU A 8 -29.75 -18.72 -29.42
CA GLU A 8 -29.02 -19.49 -28.43
C GLU A 8 -27.53 -19.07 -28.36
N ASN A 9 -27.00 -18.86 -27.15
CA ASN A 9 -25.67 -18.31 -26.85
C ASN A 9 -25.43 -16.85 -27.25
N SER A 10 -26.45 -16.08 -27.65
CA SER A 10 -26.24 -14.66 -28.01
C SER A 10 -25.75 -13.85 -26.84
N SER A 11 -26.22 -14.11 -25.63
CA SER A 11 -25.77 -13.45 -24.39
C SER A 11 -24.28 -13.71 -24.13
N SER A 12 -23.87 -14.99 -24.17
CA SER A 12 -22.45 -15.36 -24.01
C SER A 12 -21.57 -14.68 -25.08
N LYS A 13 -21.99 -14.75 -26.36
CA LYS A 13 -21.27 -14.14 -27.48
C LYS A 13 -21.08 -12.64 -27.29
N ASN A 14 -22.13 -11.92 -26.88
CA ASN A 14 -22.08 -10.46 -26.75
C ASN A 14 -21.25 -10.03 -25.56
N PHE A 15 -21.27 -10.75 -24.43
CA PHE A 15 -20.36 -10.54 -23.30
C PHE A 15 -18.88 -10.77 -23.70
N LEU A 16 -18.59 -11.80 -24.51
CA LEU A 16 -17.22 -12.04 -24.99
C LEU A 16 -16.75 -10.93 -25.95
N ILE A 17 -17.62 -10.40 -26.81
CA ILE A 17 -17.30 -9.27 -27.69
C ILE A 17 -17.02 -8.02 -26.86
N SER A 18 -17.85 -7.72 -25.88
CA SER A 18 -17.66 -6.61 -24.95
C SER A 18 -16.33 -6.74 -24.20
N SER A 19 -16.02 -7.92 -23.69
CA SER A 19 -14.75 -8.22 -23.03
C SER A 19 -13.53 -7.87 -23.91
N ILE A 20 -13.55 -8.27 -25.17
CA ILE A 20 -12.47 -7.99 -26.11
C ILE A 20 -12.33 -6.48 -26.39
N PHE A 21 -13.45 -5.75 -26.46
CA PHE A 21 -13.45 -4.30 -26.66
C PHE A 21 -12.82 -3.58 -25.46
N TRP A 22 -13.29 -3.88 -24.25
CA TRP A 22 -12.78 -3.27 -23.03
C TRP A 22 -11.31 -3.60 -22.75
N LEU A 23 -10.87 -4.81 -23.11
CA LEU A 23 -9.47 -5.21 -22.99
C LEU A 23 -8.53 -4.20 -23.66
N ILE A 24 -8.81 -3.84 -24.93
CA ILE A 24 -7.94 -2.96 -25.69
C ILE A 24 -7.90 -1.57 -25.08
N LEU A 25 -9.05 -1.00 -24.75
CA LEU A 25 -9.12 0.33 -24.17
C LEU A 25 -8.34 0.42 -22.85
N PHE A 26 -8.63 -0.50 -21.94
CA PHE A 26 -8.09 -0.39 -20.59
C PHE A 26 -6.66 -0.89 -20.44
N THR A 27 -6.20 -1.82 -21.27
CA THR A 27 -4.77 -2.17 -21.31
C THR A 27 -3.94 -1.05 -21.95
N THR A 28 -4.50 -0.28 -22.88
CA THR A 28 -3.86 0.93 -23.40
C THR A 28 -3.70 1.98 -22.30
N PHE A 29 -4.72 2.20 -21.46
CA PHE A 29 -4.59 3.08 -20.28
C PHE A 29 -3.51 2.59 -19.32
N GLY A 30 -3.41 1.28 -19.07
CA GLY A 30 -2.33 0.70 -18.27
C GLY A 30 -0.94 0.95 -18.85
N PHE A 31 -0.79 0.93 -20.17
CA PHE A 31 0.47 1.26 -20.82
C PHE A 31 0.82 2.75 -20.69
N ILE A 32 -0.15 3.64 -20.86
CA ILE A 32 0.04 5.07 -20.61
C ILE A 32 0.49 5.31 -19.16
N LEU A 33 -0.12 4.64 -18.18
CA LEU A 33 0.28 4.71 -16.78
C LEU A 33 1.74 4.24 -16.59
N ALA A 34 2.16 3.15 -17.26
CA ALA A 34 3.53 2.66 -17.16
C ALA A 34 4.55 3.68 -17.70
N ILE A 35 4.22 4.40 -18.76
CA ILE A 35 5.07 5.47 -19.33
C ILE A 35 5.20 6.64 -18.35
N LYS A 36 4.12 7.02 -17.66
CA LYS A 36 4.11 8.17 -16.72
C LYS A 36 5.09 8.01 -15.55
N PHE A 37 5.50 6.81 -15.17
CA PHE A 37 6.49 6.61 -14.10
C PHE A 37 7.90 7.10 -14.46
N PHE A 38 8.24 7.19 -15.76
CA PHE A 38 9.53 7.74 -16.18
C PHE A 38 9.40 9.00 -17.06
N ALA A 39 8.21 9.26 -17.57
CA ALA A 39 7.85 10.45 -18.31
C ALA A 39 6.51 11.03 -17.76
N PRO A 40 6.52 11.63 -16.57
CA PRO A 40 5.28 12.04 -15.87
C PRO A 40 4.43 13.03 -16.63
N GLU A 41 5.02 13.83 -17.52
CA GLU A 41 4.31 14.80 -18.36
C GLU A 41 3.69 14.19 -19.62
N PHE A 42 3.92 12.90 -19.89
CA PHE A 42 3.34 12.25 -21.07
C PHE A 42 1.81 12.34 -21.02
N LEU A 43 1.20 13.05 -21.98
CA LEU A 43 -0.24 13.35 -22.01
C LEU A 43 -0.76 14.05 -20.73
N GLY A 44 0.10 14.74 -19.98
CA GLY A 44 -0.23 15.36 -18.69
C GLY A 44 -0.94 16.73 -18.81
N GLN A 45 -0.98 17.34 -20.00
CA GLN A 45 -1.65 18.62 -20.24
C GLN A 45 -3.18 18.56 -20.11
N THR A 46 -3.74 17.36 -20.18
CA THR A 46 -5.18 17.13 -20.15
C THR A 46 -5.55 16.50 -18.82
N SER A 47 -6.39 17.15 -18.03
CA SER A 47 -6.76 16.72 -16.68
C SER A 47 -7.23 15.27 -16.60
N TRP A 48 -8.07 14.83 -17.52
CA TRP A 48 -8.60 13.47 -17.55
C TRP A 48 -7.60 12.39 -17.99
N LEU A 49 -6.42 12.77 -18.50
CA LEU A 49 -5.30 11.89 -18.82
C LEU A 49 -4.17 11.95 -17.78
N THR A 50 -4.37 12.62 -16.65
CA THR A 50 -3.40 12.60 -15.54
C THR A 50 -3.35 11.21 -14.90
N PHE A 51 -2.24 10.88 -14.22
CA PHE A 51 -2.05 9.57 -13.59
C PHE A 51 -3.20 9.21 -12.65
N GLY A 52 -3.59 10.16 -11.76
CA GLY A 52 -4.60 9.91 -10.76
C GLY A 52 -6.00 9.66 -11.32
N ARG A 53 -6.30 10.15 -12.53
CA ARG A 53 -7.59 9.89 -13.20
C ARG A 53 -7.56 8.65 -14.08
N ILE A 54 -6.46 8.40 -14.81
CA ILE A 54 -6.35 7.18 -15.65
C ILE A 54 -6.25 5.92 -14.80
N ARG A 55 -5.60 5.98 -13.61
CA ARG A 55 -5.43 4.79 -12.77
C ARG A 55 -6.76 4.14 -12.39
N PRO A 56 -7.74 4.81 -11.79
CA PRO A 56 -9.04 4.20 -11.50
C PRO A 56 -9.80 3.78 -12.76
N MET A 57 -9.68 4.52 -13.88
CA MET A 57 -10.25 4.07 -15.16
C MET A 57 -9.64 2.76 -15.63
N HIS A 58 -8.31 2.60 -15.54
CA HIS A 58 -7.63 1.34 -15.87
C HIS A 58 -8.07 0.21 -14.94
N VAL A 59 -8.03 0.42 -13.63
CA VAL A 59 -8.33 -0.63 -12.64
C VAL A 59 -9.77 -1.13 -12.78
N ASN A 60 -10.75 -0.22 -12.75
CA ASN A 60 -12.17 -0.59 -12.89
C ASN A 60 -12.45 -1.15 -14.29
N GLY A 61 -11.81 -0.61 -15.30
CA GLY A 61 -11.99 -1.06 -16.67
C GLY A 61 -11.45 -2.46 -16.94
N VAL A 62 -10.26 -2.83 -16.43
CA VAL A 62 -9.76 -4.21 -16.61
C VAL A 62 -10.52 -5.20 -15.73
N THR A 63 -10.97 -4.79 -14.54
CA THR A 63 -11.72 -5.68 -13.62
C THR A 63 -13.17 -5.86 -14.06
N PHE A 64 -13.91 -4.79 -14.22
CA PHE A 64 -15.34 -4.87 -14.55
C PHE A 64 -15.62 -4.83 -16.06
N GLY A 65 -14.81 -4.11 -16.83
CA GLY A 65 -14.94 -4.09 -18.29
C GLY A 65 -14.45 -5.39 -18.92
N PHE A 66 -13.16 -5.72 -18.80
CA PHE A 66 -12.57 -6.88 -19.47
C PHE A 66 -12.87 -8.21 -18.76
N LEU A 67 -12.39 -8.36 -17.53
CA LEU A 67 -12.44 -9.65 -16.85
C LEU A 67 -13.86 -10.07 -16.51
N SER A 68 -14.67 -9.17 -15.93
CA SER A 68 -16.03 -9.51 -15.52
C SER A 68 -16.92 -9.84 -16.72
N THR A 69 -16.87 -9.08 -17.80
CA THR A 69 -17.63 -9.39 -19.02
C THR A 69 -17.21 -10.73 -19.62
N GLY A 70 -15.89 -11.00 -19.64
CA GLY A 70 -15.37 -12.29 -20.11
C GLY A 70 -15.87 -13.48 -19.27
N ILE A 71 -15.79 -13.36 -17.95
CA ILE A 71 -16.18 -14.43 -17.02
C ILE A 71 -17.70 -14.62 -16.98
N ILE A 72 -18.51 -13.55 -17.07
CA ILE A 72 -19.97 -13.64 -17.19
C ILE A 72 -20.34 -14.35 -18.50
N GLY A 73 -19.68 -13.99 -19.62
CA GLY A 73 -19.84 -14.65 -20.90
C GLY A 73 -19.53 -16.14 -20.84
N ILE A 74 -18.51 -16.52 -20.09
CA ILE A 74 -18.16 -17.92 -19.80
C ILE A 74 -19.29 -18.59 -18.98
N ALA A 75 -19.77 -17.95 -17.93
CA ALA A 75 -20.85 -18.51 -17.10
C ALA A 75 -22.13 -18.75 -17.89
N TYR A 76 -22.55 -17.80 -18.75
CA TYR A 76 -23.71 -17.96 -19.64
C TYR A 76 -23.54 -19.07 -20.66
N TYR A 77 -22.29 -19.43 -21.02
CA TYR A 77 -22.02 -20.59 -21.86
C TYR A 77 -22.05 -21.91 -21.10
N ILE A 78 -21.45 -21.95 -19.91
CA ILE A 78 -21.26 -23.17 -19.11
C ILE A 78 -22.60 -23.64 -18.51
N VAL A 79 -23.37 -22.72 -17.93
CA VAL A 79 -24.56 -23.09 -17.14
C VAL A 79 -25.57 -23.88 -17.98
N PRO A 80 -26.03 -23.45 -19.17
CA PRO A 80 -26.95 -24.24 -19.99
C PRO A 80 -26.43 -25.63 -20.29
N ARG A 81 -25.14 -25.76 -20.56
CA ARG A 81 -24.53 -27.05 -20.97
C ARG A 81 -24.42 -28.06 -19.83
N LEU A 82 -24.08 -27.56 -18.64
CA LEU A 82 -23.97 -28.44 -17.46
C LEU A 82 -25.31 -28.74 -16.82
N THR A 83 -26.34 -27.95 -17.11
CA THR A 83 -27.70 -28.18 -16.63
C THR A 83 -28.58 -28.98 -17.61
N GLY A 84 -28.09 -29.18 -18.85
CA GLY A 84 -28.82 -29.87 -19.91
C GLY A 84 -30.07 -29.12 -20.39
N THR A 85 -30.11 -27.78 -20.22
CA THR A 85 -31.23 -26.93 -20.61
C THR A 85 -30.75 -25.67 -21.32
N LYS A 86 -31.67 -24.94 -21.96
CA LYS A 86 -31.34 -23.64 -22.54
C LYS A 86 -31.27 -22.59 -21.46
N LEU A 87 -30.52 -21.49 -21.71
CA LEU A 87 -30.56 -20.31 -20.86
C LEU A 87 -32.02 -19.85 -20.68
N TYR A 88 -32.41 -19.53 -19.44
CA TYR A 88 -33.80 -19.15 -19.13
C TYR A 88 -34.29 -18.03 -20.05
N SER A 89 -33.46 -17.02 -20.25
CA SER A 89 -33.80 -15.91 -21.15
C SER A 89 -32.57 -15.30 -21.83
N GLU A 90 -32.40 -15.53 -23.13
CA GLU A 90 -31.37 -14.83 -23.90
C GLU A 90 -31.66 -13.31 -24.02
N LYS A 91 -32.96 -12.94 -24.01
CA LYS A 91 -33.36 -11.52 -24.01
C LYS A 91 -32.89 -10.82 -22.76
N LEU A 92 -33.11 -11.41 -21.57
CA LEU A 92 -32.60 -10.88 -20.29
C LEU A 92 -31.09 -10.88 -20.28
N GLY A 93 -30.43 -11.95 -20.74
CA GLY A 93 -28.98 -12.00 -20.81
C GLY A 93 -28.39 -10.88 -21.69
N ASN A 94 -28.97 -10.60 -22.87
CA ASN A 94 -28.52 -9.48 -23.70
C ASN A 94 -28.82 -8.11 -23.10
N LEU A 95 -29.94 -7.97 -22.38
CA LEU A 95 -30.19 -6.73 -21.62
C LEU A 95 -29.12 -6.50 -20.57
N THR A 96 -28.67 -7.55 -19.88
CA THR A 96 -27.60 -7.39 -18.87
C THR A 96 -26.24 -7.03 -19.49
N VAL A 97 -25.94 -7.41 -20.76
CA VAL A 97 -24.76 -6.89 -21.48
C VAL A 97 -24.86 -5.37 -21.61
N LEU A 98 -26.01 -4.87 -22.10
CA LEU A 98 -26.19 -3.43 -22.33
C LEU A 98 -26.12 -2.60 -21.03
N LEU A 99 -26.77 -3.08 -19.97
CA LEU A 99 -26.77 -2.40 -18.67
C LEU A 99 -25.36 -2.38 -18.07
N TRP A 100 -24.63 -3.49 -18.16
CA TRP A 100 -23.26 -3.60 -17.69
C TRP A 100 -22.32 -2.67 -18.45
N ASP A 101 -22.35 -2.72 -19.79
CA ASP A 101 -21.49 -1.87 -20.63
C ASP A 101 -21.83 -0.39 -20.45
N PHE A 102 -23.09 -0.04 -20.28
CA PHE A 102 -23.51 1.32 -19.99
C PHE A 102 -22.95 1.80 -18.64
N ALA A 103 -23.03 0.98 -17.59
CA ALA A 103 -22.46 1.32 -16.28
C ALA A 103 -20.95 1.51 -16.37
N ILE A 104 -20.22 0.61 -17.03
CA ILE A 104 -18.77 0.71 -17.20
C ILE A 104 -18.38 1.94 -18.03
N ALA A 105 -19.06 2.19 -19.14
CA ALA A 105 -18.79 3.36 -19.99
C ALA A 105 -18.99 4.66 -19.24
N THR A 106 -20.17 4.79 -18.59
CA THR A 106 -20.53 6.01 -17.83
C THR A 106 -19.59 6.20 -16.64
N GLY A 107 -19.32 5.12 -15.87
CA GLY A 107 -18.40 5.17 -14.76
C GLY A 107 -16.97 5.58 -15.17
N THR A 108 -16.49 5.06 -16.31
CA THR A 108 -15.18 5.44 -16.88
C THR A 108 -15.11 6.92 -17.24
N VAL A 109 -16.15 7.45 -17.89
CA VAL A 109 -16.22 8.89 -18.23
C VAL A 109 -16.24 9.75 -16.97
N LEU A 110 -17.04 9.37 -15.97
CA LEU A 110 -17.12 10.11 -14.71
C LEU A 110 -15.77 10.12 -13.96
N LEU A 111 -15.06 8.98 -13.90
CA LEU A 111 -13.71 8.93 -13.33
C LEU A 111 -12.73 9.84 -14.08
N GLY A 112 -12.78 9.86 -15.40
CA GLY A 112 -11.98 10.79 -16.23
C GLY A 112 -12.29 12.27 -15.93
N LEU A 113 -13.53 12.60 -15.62
CA LEU A 113 -13.95 13.92 -15.21
C LEU A 113 -13.61 14.26 -13.75
N GLY A 114 -13.17 13.27 -12.97
CA GLY A 114 -12.79 13.44 -11.57
C GLY A 114 -13.92 13.13 -10.57
N TYR A 115 -15.05 12.60 -11.04
CA TYR A 115 -16.12 12.13 -10.14
C TYR A 115 -15.80 10.73 -9.61
N THR A 116 -15.41 10.66 -8.35
CA THR A 116 -15.04 9.40 -7.68
C THR A 116 -15.42 9.45 -6.21
N GLN A 117 -15.71 8.28 -5.62
CA GLN A 117 -15.95 8.16 -4.18
C GLN A 117 -14.65 8.23 -3.36
N GLY A 118 -13.47 8.14 -4.00
CA GLY A 118 -12.18 8.15 -3.30
C GLY A 118 -11.86 6.87 -2.52
N ARG A 119 -12.60 5.77 -2.75
CA ARG A 119 -12.36 4.46 -2.13
C ARG A 119 -11.63 3.58 -3.13
N GLU A 120 -10.49 3.06 -2.75
CA GLU A 120 -9.65 2.29 -3.65
C GLU A 120 -10.34 0.98 -4.06
N TYR A 121 -10.32 0.67 -5.36
CA TYR A 121 -11.08 -0.40 -6.05
C TYR A 121 -12.61 -0.24 -6.00
N ALA A 122 -13.14 0.80 -5.37
CA ALA A 122 -14.55 1.15 -5.26
C ALA A 122 -14.74 2.63 -5.64
N GLU A 123 -14.08 3.04 -6.73
CA GLU A 123 -14.01 4.44 -7.12
C GLU A 123 -15.26 4.96 -7.83
N TYR A 124 -16.14 4.09 -8.36
CA TYR A 124 -17.37 4.53 -9.01
C TYR A 124 -18.27 5.27 -8.03
N ILE A 125 -19.00 6.26 -8.52
CA ILE A 125 -19.99 6.95 -7.71
C ILE A 125 -21.18 6.02 -7.43
N TRP A 126 -21.85 6.19 -6.29
CA TRP A 126 -22.88 5.29 -5.78
C TRP A 126 -24.01 4.97 -6.77
N MET A 127 -24.39 5.90 -7.68
CA MET A 127 -25.40 5.65 -8.72
C MET A 127 -24.96 4.55 -9.70
N ILE A 128 -23.69 4.54 -10.09
CA ILE A 128 -23.11 3.50 -10.95
C ILE A 128 -23.05 2.17 -10.21
N ASP A 129 -22.71 2.21 -8.92
CA ASP A 129 -22.63 1.02 -8.08
C ASP A 129 -24.02 0.36 -7.91
N VAL A 130 -25.06 1.15 -7.72
CA VAL A 130 -26.43 0.64 -7.69
C VAL A 130 -26.83 -0.02 -9.01
N ALA A 131 -26.47 0.60 -10.15
CA ALA A 131 -26.72 0.02 -11.46
C ALA A 131 -25.99 -1.32 -11.67
N ILE A 132 -24.75 -1.44 -11.17
CA ILE A 132 -23.97 -2.68 -11.18
C ILE A 132 -24.63 -3.74 -10.29
N VAL A 133 -25.06 -3.40 -9.07
CA VAL A 133 -25.78 -4.34 -8.17
C VAL A 133 -27.06 -4.86 -8.82
N ILE A 134 -27.89 -3.98 -9.38
CA ILE A 134 -29.11 -4.38 -10.10
C ILE A 134 -28.77 -5.34 -11.24
N THR A 135 -27.74 -5.03 -12.01
CA THR A 135 -27.33 -5.88 -13.14
C THR A 135 -26.82 -7.25 -12.67
N LEU A 136 -26.05 -7.30 -11.57
CA LEU A 136 -25.61 -8.55 -10.93
C LEU A 136 -26.79 -9.41 -10.50
N LEU A 137 -27.82 -8.80 -9.89
CA LEU A 137 -29.04 -9.51 -9.49
C LEU A 137 -29.82 -10.06 -10.69
N LEU A 138 -29.91 -9.32 -11.78
CA LEU A 138 -30.55 -9.77 -13.02
C LEU A 138 -29.78 -10.92 -13.68
N ILE A 139 -28.45 -10.86 -13.71
CA ILE A 139 -27.58 -11.96 -14.18
C ILE A 139 -27.80 -13.20 -13.31
N GLY A 140 -27.73 -13.02 -12.00
CA GLY A 140 -27.97 -14.09 -11.01
C GLY A 140 -29.35 -14.72 -11.19
N TYR A 141 -30.41 -13.92 -11.33
CA TYR A 141 -31.76 -14.40 -11.57
C TYR A 141 -31.83 -15.29 -12.82
N ASN A 142 -31.24 -14.85 -13.94
CA ASN A 142 -31.23 -15.61 -15.19
C ASN A 142 -30.49 -16.95 -15.04
N ILE A 143 -29.34 -16.94 -14.34
CA ILE A 143 -28.56 -18.14 -14.03
C ILE A 143 -29.32 -19.09 -13.12
N PHE A 144 -29.88 -18.60 -11.99
CA PHE A 144 -30.61 -19.45 -11.06
C PHE A 144 -31.87 -20.06 -11.67
N LYS A 145 -32.63 -19.30 -12.46
CA LYS A 145 -33.78 -19.85 -13.21
C LYS A 145 -33.35 -20.94 -14.19
N THR A 146 -32.19 -20.80 -14.84
CA THR A 146 -31.65 -21.84 -15.72
C THR A 146 -31.31 -23.10 -14.92
N ILE A 147 -30.63 -22.95 -13.76
CA ILE A 147 -30.24 -24.07 -12.90
C ILE A 147 -31.48 -24.79 -12.30
N LEU A 148 -32.49 -24.03 -11.89
CA LEU A 148 -33.73 -24.62 -11.35
C LEU A 148 -34.52 -25.43 -12.40
N ASN A 149 -34.40 -25.03 -13.68
CA ASN A 149 -35.04 -25.74 -14.81
C ASN A 149 -34.19 -26.89 -15.38
N ARG A 150 -33.11 -27.26 -14.69
CA ARG A 150 -32.17 -28.29 -15.17
C ARG A 150 -32.82 -29.64 -15.37
N THR A 151 -32.38 -30.33 -16.42
CA THR A 151 -32.70 -31.74 -16.66
C THR A 151 -31.65 -32.67 -16.03
N GLU A 152 -30.41 -32.19 -15.87
CA GLU A 152 -29.33 -32.96 -15.24
C GLU A 152 -29.54 -33.00 -13.73
N ARG A 153 -29.53 -34.21 -13.17
CA ARG A 153 -29.80 -34.43 -11.73
C ARG A 153 -28.59 -34.05 -10.83
N LYS A 154 -27.38 -34.18 -11.36
CA LYS A 154 -26.15 -33.89 -10.63
C LYS A 154 -25.73 -32.45 -10.86
N LEU A 155 -25.20 -31.82 -9.82
CA LEU A 155 -24.58 -30.51 -9.91
C LEU A 155 -23.07 -30.68 -10.09
N TYR A 156 -22.58 -30.26 -11.24
CA TYR A 156 -21.14 -30.21 -11.48
C TYR A 156 -20.46 -29.12 -10.62
N ALA A 157 -19.20 -29.32 -10.26
CA ALA A 157 -18.42 -28.36 -9.46
C ALA A 157 -18.51 -26.93 -10.00
N SER A 158 -18.39 -26.72 -11.31
CA SER A 158 -18.55 -25.40 -11.92
C SER A 158 -19.88 -24.71 -11.58
N ILE A 159 -20.97 -25.48 -11.51
CA ILE A 159 -22.29 -24.91 -11.14
C ILE A 159 -22.30 -24.43 -9.70
N TRP A 160 -21.67 -25.16 -8.78
CA TRP A 160 -21.59 -24.76 -7.39
C TRP A 160 -20.86 -23.43 -7.21
N TYR A 161 -19.72 -23.30 -7.88
CA TYR A 161 -18.94 -22.08 -7.84
C TYR A 161 -19.71 -20.88 -8.42
N ILE A 162 -20.39 -21.06 -9.55
CA ILE A 162 -21.21 -20.02 -10.18
C ILE A 162 -22.39 -19.63 -9.25
N MET A 163 -23.09 -20.62 -8.67
CA MET A 163 -24.18 -20.34 -7.71
C MET A 163 -23.66 -19.58 -6.48
N GLY A 164 -22.57 -20.06 -5.88
CA GLY A 164 -21.95 -19.42 -4.73
C GLY A 164 -21.59 -17.97 -5.01
N THR A 165 -20.99 -17.68 -6.15
CA THR A 165 -20.66 -16.33 -6.58
C THR A 165 -21.88 -15.41 -6.62
N PHE A 166 -22.94 -15.81 -7.32
CA PHE A 166 -24.12 -14.95 -7.47
C PHE A 166 -25.01 -14.90 -6.23
N LEU A 167 -24.75 -15.75 -5.22
CA LEU A 167 -25.37 -15.62 -3.89
C LEU A 167 -24.60 -14.63 -2.97
N THR A 168 -23.27 -14.59 -3.10
CA THR A 168 -22.41 -13.85 -2.15
C THR A 168 -21.95 -12.50 -2.69
N PHE A 169 -21.51 -12.43 -3.95
CA PHE A 169 -20.85 -11.26 -4.50
C PHE A 169 -21.75 -10.01 -4.61
N PRO A 170 -23.07 -10.08 -4.92
CA PRO A 170 -23.92 -8.89 -4.86
C PRO A 170 -23.93 -8.24 -3.47
N ILE A 171 -23.84 -9.06 -2.40
CA ILE A 171 -23.79 -8.58 -1.01
C ILE A 171 -22.42 -7.95 -0.75
N VAL A 172 -21.33 -8.60 -1.18
CA VAL A 172 -19.97 -8.06 -1.08
C VAL A 172 -19.86 -6.71 -1.78
N TYR A 173 -20.36 -6.64 -3.02
CA TYR A 173 -20.33 -5.41 -3.80
C TYR A 173 -21.15 -4.30 -3.14
N PHE A 174 -22.34 -4.63 -2.66
CA PHE A 174 -23.20 -3.69 -1.94
C PHE A 174 -22.51 -3.13 -0.69
N ILE A 175 -21.93 -4.00 0.16
CA ILE A 175 -21.23 -3.60 1.39
C ILE A 175 -20.07 -2.65 1.07
N GLY A 176 -19.26 -2.97 0.07
CA GLY A 176 -18.04 -2.21 -0.23
C GLY A 176 -18.26 -0.91 -1.01
N ASN A 177 -19.27 -0.85 -1.87
CA ASN A 177 -19.46 0.28 -2.79
C ASN A 177 -20.68 1.13 -2.47
N VAL A 178 -21.78 0.50 -2.02
CA VAL A 178 -23.09 1.15 -1.85
C VAL A 178 -23.43 1.41 -0.40
N MET A 179 -22.71 0.80 0.55
CA MET A 179 -22.97 0.95 1.98
C MET A 179 -22.37 2.23 2.53
N TRP A 180 -23.24 3.17 2.90
CA TRP A 180 -22.91 4.45 2.79
C TRP A 180 -23.66 5.66 3.31
N HIS A 181 -23.09 6.84 3.12
CA HIS A 181 -23.77 8.13 3.19
C HIS A 181 -24.06 8.63 1.75
N PRO A 182 -25.25 9.13 1.40
CA PRO A 182 -25.58 9.54 0.02
C PRO A 182 -24.60 10.55 -0.60
N ASP A 183 -24.11 11.48 0.21
CA ASP A 183 -23.20 12.53 -0.26
C ASP A 183 -21.76 12.06 -0.43
N THR A 184 -21.31 11.11 0.38
CA THR A 184 -19.91 10.67 0.42
C THR A 184 -19.70 9.25 -0.07
N GLY A 185 -20.73 8.41 -0.10
CA GLY A 185 -20.63 7.00 -0.46
C GLY A 185 -19.83 6.14 0.51
N SER A 186 -19.54 6.64 1.72
CA SER A 186 -18.63 6.00 2.66
C SER A 186 -19.13 6.07 4.10
N LEU A 187 -18.58 5.22 4.95
CA LEU A 187 -18.71 5.30 6.39
C LEU A 187 -17.71 6.33 6.95
N GLN A 188 -17.82 6.60 8.24
CA GLN A 188 -16.95 7.54 8.93
C GLN A 188 -15.72 6.83 9.50
N GLY A 189 -14.57 7.46 9.34
CA GLY A 189 -13.33 7.08 10.00
C GLY A 189 -12.82 5.69 9.65
N ALA A 190 -12.18 5.04 10.61
CA ALA A 190 -11.49 3.76 10.41
C ALA A 190 -12.42 2.59 9.98
N ALA A 191 -13.72 2.67 10.31
CA ALA A 191 -14.69 1.69 9.87
C ALA A 191 -14.83 1.62 8.34
N ASP A 192 -14.69 2.76 7.66
CA ASP A 192 -14.72 2.81 6.18
C ASP A 192 -13.62 1.95 5.56
N GLY A 193 -12.41 1.97 6.14
CA GLY A 193 -11.30 1.13 5.68
C GLY A 193 -11.61 -0.37 5.77
N VAL A 194 -12.29 -0.81 6.85
CA VAL A 194 -12.69 -2.22 7.04
C VAL A 194 -13.69 -2.64 5.96
N PHE A 195 -14.69 -1.82 5.68
CA PHE A 195 -15.72 -2.10 4.67
C PHE A 195 -15.12 -2.07 3.25
N ASN A 196 -14.27 -1.09 2.97
CA ASN A 196 -13.60 -0.98 1.69
C ASN A 196 -12.71 -2.20 1.40
N TRP A 197 -11.88 -2.62 2.35
CA TRP A 197 -10.98 -3.75 2.14
C TRP A 197 -11.65 -5.11 2.28
N PHE A 198 -12.77 -5.20 3.01
CA PHE A 198 -13.65 -6.36 2.89
C PHE A 198 -14.07 -6.57 1.42
N TYR A 199 -14.54 -5.53 0.75
CA TYR A 199 -14.88 -5.60 -0.67
C TYR A 199 -13.63 -5.77 -1.55
N GLY A 200 -12.62 -4.90 -1.40
CA GLY A 200 -11.45 -4.86 -2.26
C GLY A 200 -10.74 -6.20 -2.39
N HIS A 201 -10.72 -7.00 -1.31
CA HIS A 201 -10.16 -8.35 -1.37
C HIS A 201 -11.18 -9.39 -1.85
N ASN A 202 -12.44 -9.28 -1.45
CA ASN A 202 -13.46 -10.25 -1.83
C ASN A 202 -13.92 -10.15 -3.30
N VAL A 203 -13.65 -9.04 -4.00
CA VAL A 203 -13.81 -9.00 -5.46
C VAL A 203 -12.86 -9.99 -6.15
N LEU A 204 -11.66 -10.21 -5.61
CA LEU A 204 -10.77 -11.28 -6.07
C LEU A 204 -11.26 -12.66 -5.65
N GLY A 205 -11.68 -12.82 -4.39
CA GLY A 205 -12.04 -14.11 -3.80
C GLY A 205 -13.39 -14.66 -4.24
N LEU A 206 -14.43 -13.88 -4.08
CA LEU A 206 -15.82 -14.34 -4.28
C LEU A 206 -16.40 -13.98 -5.66
N TRP A 207 -15.64 -13.23 -6.48
CA TRP A 207 -16.00 -12.96 -7.86
C TRP A 207 -15.04 -13.64 -8.84
N PHE A 208 -13.77 -13.20 -8.92
CA PHE A 208 -12.83 -13.73 -9.89
C PHE A 208 -12.38 -15.15 -9.57
N THR A 209 -12.04 -15.46 -8.33
CA THR A 209 -11.56 -16.82 -7.98
C THR A 209 -12.66 -17.86 -8.16
N THR A 210 -13.86 -17.60 -7.68
CA THR A 210 -14.94 -18.57 -7.78
C THR A 210 -15.37 -18.79 -9.24
N LEU A 211 -15.61 -17.74 -10.02
CA LEU A 211 -15.95 -17.87 -11.44
C LEU A 211 -14.78 -18.40 -12.28
N GLY A 212 -13.54 -18.03 -11.94
CA GLY A 212 -12.34 -18.55 -12.58
C GLY A 212 -12.19 -20.05 -12.39
N ILE A 213 -12.31 -20.54 -11.14
CA ILE A 213 -12.26 -21.99 -10.86
C ILE A 213 -13.40 -22.72 -11.57
N ALA A 214 -14.61 -22.16 -11.62
CA ALA A 214 -15.70 -22.70 -12.41
C ALA A 214 -15.32 -22.88 -13.88
N GLY A 215 -14.62 -21.89 -14.47
CA GLY A 215 -14.09 -21.96 -15.82
C GLY A 215 -13.05 -23.08 -15.98
N TRP A 216 -12.02 -23.12 -15.14
CA TRP A 216 -10.99 -24.17 -15.20
C TRP A 216 -11.59 -25.57 -15.03
N TYR A 217 -12.52 -25.77 -14.11
CA TYR A 217 -13.21 -27.05 -13.89
C TYR A 217 -14.12 -27.47 -15.04
N TYR A 218 -14.52 -26.55 -15.90
CA TYR A 218 -15.23 -26.84 -17.12
C TYR A 218 -14.30 -27.11 -18.31
N PHE A 219 -13.41 -26.16 -18.62
CA PHE A 219 -12.64 -26.19 -19.85
C PHE A 219 -11.58 -27.29 -19.87
N ILE A 220 -10.85 -27.50 -18.77
CA ILE A 220 -9.77 -28.48 -18.74
C ILE A 220 -10.31 -29.90 -18.94
N PRO A 221 -11.36 -30.37 -18.23
CA PRO A 221 -11.99 -31.65 -18.51
C PRO A 221 -12.52 -31.78 -19.95
N VAL A 222 -13.15 -30.73 -20.47
CA VAL A 222 -13.72 -30.75 -21.82
C VAL A 222 -12.64 -30.87 -22.89
N ILE A 223 -11.56 -30.08 -22.78
CA ILE A 223 -10.45 -30.09 -23.76
C ILE A 223 -9.66 -31.39 -23.70
N THR A 224 -9.40 -31.89 -22.50
CA THR A 224 -8.64 -33.14 -22.28
C THR A 224 -9.47 -34.40 -22.48
N LYS A 225 -10.81 -34.27 -22.56
CA LYS A 225 -11.79 -35.34 -22.56
C LYS A 225 -11.63 -36.26 -21.33
N ARG A 226 -11.30 -35.70 -20.18
CA ARG A 226 -11.14 -36.41 -18.91
C ARG A 226 -12.10 -35.86 -17.86
N PRO A 227 -12.64 -36.73 -17.00
CA PRO A 227 -13.41 -36.25 -15.84
C PRO A 227 -12.51 -35.49 -14.90
N LEU A 228 -13.08 -34.55 -14.13
CA LEU A 228 -12.41 -33.92 -13.01
C LEU A 228 -11.92 -35.00 -12.03
N TYR A 229 -10.67 -34.90 -11.56
CA TYR A 229 -10.03 -35.95 -10.77
C TYR A 229 -10.79 -36.26 -9.48
N SER A 230 -11.18 -35.23 -8.72
CA SER A 230 -11.86 -35.39 -7.43
C SER A 230 -12.95 -34.36 -7.22
N HIS A 231 -14.18 -34.87 -7.02
CA HIS A 231 -15.31 -34.03 -6.61
C HIS A 231 -15.13 -33.55 -5.17
N LEU A 232 -14.61 -34.39 -4.27
CA LEU A 232 -14.34 -34.01 -2.88
C LEU A 232 -13.37 -32.85 -2.78
N LEU A 233 -12.26 -32.84 -3.53
CA LEU A 233 -11.32 -31.71 -3.56
C LEU A 233 -12.00 -30.43 -4.05
N SER A 234 -12.93 -30.51 -5.01
CA SER A 234 -13.69 -29.35 -5.46
C SER A 234 -14.64 -28.81 -4.39
N MET A 235 -15.24 -29.69 -3.58
CA MET A 235 -16.08 -29.29 -2.44
C MET A 235 -15.27 -28.63 -1.32
N ILE A 236 -14.14 -29.24 -0.94
CA ILE A 236 -13.23 -28.69 0.08
C ILE A 236 -12.79 -27.28 -0.36
N SER A 237 -12.32 -27.14 -1.61
CA SER A 237 -11.93 -25.85 -2.16
C SER A 237 -13.07 -24.83 -2.10
N PHE A 238 -14.29 -25.20 -2.53
CA PHE A 238 -15.42 -24.29 -2.54
C PHE A 238 -15.80 -23.78 -1.16
N PHE A 239 -16.09 -24.66 -0.20
CA PHE A 239 -16.54 -24.26 1.13
C PHE A 239 -15.45 -23.51 1.89
N SER A 240 -14.18 -23.90 1.71
CA SER A 240 -13.07 -23.15 2.29
C SER A 240 -12.95 -21.75 1.71
N ILE A 241 -13.13 -21.56 0.40
CA ILE A 241 -13.13 -20.22 -0.21
C ILE A 241 -14.27 -19.39 0.38
N VAL A 242 -15.50 -19.90 0.37
CA VAL A 242 -16.67 -19.13 0.83
C VAL A 242 -16.53 -18.72 2.29
N PHE A 243 -15.93 -19.53 3.15
CA PHE A 243 -15.73 -19.22 4.57
C PHE A 243 -14.45 -18.43 4.81
N VAL A 244 -13.30 -19.00 4.46
CA VAL A 244 -11.99 -18.46 4.81
C VAL A 244 -11.68 -17.19 4.03
N TYR A 245 -11.94 -17.18 2.71
CA TYR A 245 -11.62 -16.03 1.87
C TYR A 245 -12.41 -14.78 2.26
N THR A 246 -13.66 -14.96 2.70
CA THR A 246 -14.51 -13.85 3.17
C THR A 246 -13.85 -13.06 4.30
N GLY A 247 -13.02 -13.70 5.11
CA GLY A 247 -12.39 -13.10 6.30
C GLY A 247 -10.97 -12.54 6.11
N VAL A 248 -10.41 -12.49 4.88
CA VAL A 248 -9.02 -12.09 4.69
C VAL A 248 -8.80 -10.60 4.48
N GLY A 249 -9.84 -9.82 4.13
CA GLY A 249 -9.72 -8.43 3.66
C GLY A 249 -8.89 -7.51 4.55
N ALA A 250 -8.99 -7.65 5.87
CA ALA A 250 -8.26 -6.82 6.82
C ALA A 250 -6.72 -7.04 6.81
N HIS A 251 -6.18 -8.02 6.05
CA HIS A 251 -4.73 -8.12 5.87
C HIS A 251 -4.13 -6.96 5.05
N HIS A 252 -4.92 -6.24 4.31
CA HIS A 252 -4.50 -4.97 3.68
C HIS A 252 -4.36 -3.82 4.69
N LEU A 253 -4.90 -4.00 5.89
CA LEU A 253 -4.93 -3.01 6.96
C LEU A 253 -4.06 -3.40 8.16
N LEU A 254 -3.10 -4.34 8.01
CA LEU A 254 -2.27 -4.82 9.12
C LEU A 254 -1.49 -3.70 9.81
N GLN A 255 -1.13 -2.67 9.07
CA GLN A 255 -0.39 -1.52 9.56
C GLN A 255 -1.29 -0.32 9.88
N ALA A 256 -2.57 -0.39 9.52
CA ALA A 256 -3.55 0.66 9.75
C ALA A 256 -4.12 0.63 11.19
N PRO A 257 -4.71 1.72 11.66
CA PRO A 257 -5.30 1.81 13.00
C PRO A 257 -6.66 1.11 13.07
N ILE A 258 -6.66 -0.22 13.03
CA ILE A 258 -7.84 -1.08 13.22
C ILE A 258 -7.57 -2.09 14.34
N PRO A 259 -8.60 -2.75 14.91
CA PRO A 259 -8.44 -3.67 16.03
C PRO A 259 -7.48 -4.84 15.72
N GLU A 260 -6.58 -5.15 16.66
CA GLU A 260 -5.56 -6.20 16.50
C GLU A 260 -6.15 -7.61 16.35
N TRP A 261 -7.28 -7.88 17.01
CA TRP A 261 -7.97 -9.16 16.85
C TRP A 261 -8.46 -9.37 15.42
N LEU A 262 -8.94 -8.31 14.74
CA LEU A 262 -9.36 -8.36 13.34
C LEU A 262 -8.19 -8.63 12.41
N LYS A 263 -7.05 -7.97 12.65
CA LYS A 263 -5.79 -8.25 11.93
C LYS A 263 -5.37 -9.69 12.08
N THR A 264 -5.45 -10.24 13.30
CA THR A 264 -5.10 -11.64 13.58
C THR A 264 -6.01 -12.62 12.84
N ILE A 265 -7.33 -12.38 12.83
CA ILE A 265 -8.28 -13.19 12.04
C ILE A 265 -7.91 -13.17 10.57
N ALA A 266 -7.59 -11.99 10.02
CA ALA A 266 -7.22 -11.86 8.62
C ALA A 266 -5.92 -12.61 8.28
N ILE A 267 -4.91 -12.58 9.15
CA ILE A 267 -3.65 -13.32 8.99
C ILE A 267 -3.92 -14.83 8.98
N VAL A 268 -4.66 -15.33 9.98
CA VAL A 268 -4.99 -16.75 10.09
C VAL A 268 -5.76 -17.22 8.86
N ASN A 269 -6.79 -16.49 8.45
CA ASN A 269 -7.55 -16.81 7.25
C ASN A 269 -6.68 -16.78 5.98
N SER A 270 -5.76 -15.82 5.87
CA SER A 270 -4.83 -15.76 4.73
C SER A 270 -3.91 -16.97 4.67
N GLY A 271 -3.43 -17.46 5.82
CA GLY A 271 -2.68 -18.71 5.90
C GLY A 271 -3.52 -19.92 5.49
N LEU A 272 -4.76 -20.00 5.98
CA LEU A 272 -5.70 -21.08 5.65
C LEU A 272 -6.13 -21.09 4.18
N MET A 273 -5.97 -19.98 3.45
CA MET A 273 -6.25 -19.91 2.01
C MET A 273 -5.41 -20.89 1.17
N MET A 274 -4.27 -21.34 1.67
CA MET A 274 -3.51 -22.39 0.98
C MET A 274 -4.28 -23.71 0.86
N VAL A 275 -5.22 -24.00 1.76
CA VAL A 275 -6.04 -25.23 1.71
C VAL A 275 -6.89 -25.30 0.43
N PRO A 276 -7.77 -24.32 0.14
CA PRO A 276 -8.56 -24.35 -1.09
C PRO A 276 -7.69 -24.24 -2.36
N VAL A 277 -6.60 -23.48 -2.31
CA VAL A 277 -5.69 -23.33 -3.44
C VAL A 277 -5.00 -24.65 -3.77
N LEU A 278 -4.43 -25.33 -2.79
CA LEU A 278 -3.79 -26.62 -2.98
C LEU A 278 -4.80 -27.69 -3.42
N ALA A 279 -6.02 -27.69 -2.88
CA ALA A 279 -7.08 -28.60 -3.32
C ALA A 279 -7.44 -28.37 -4.80
N PHE A 280 -7.55 -27.10 -5.23
CA PHE A 280 -7.81 -26.74 -6.63
C PHE A 280 -6.64 -27.15 -7.55
N ILE A 281 -5.40 -26.75 -7.22
CA ILE A 281 -4.21 -27.05 -8.02
C ILE A 281 -4.01 -28.57 -8.17
N THR A 282 -4.10 -29.30 -7.07
CA THR A 282 -3.99 -30.77 -7.09
C THR A 282 -5.05 -31.38 -8.00
N ASN A 283 -6.28 -30.90 -7.92
CA ASN A 283 -7.38 -31.39 -8.73
C ASN A 283 -7.12 -31.15 -10.22
N ILE A 284 -6.62 -29.96 -10.60
CA ILE A 284 -6.26 -29.65 -11.99
C ILE A 284 -5.09 -30.48 -12.49
N LEU A 285 -3.99 -30.54 -11.74
CA LEU A 285 -2.80 -31.31 -12.16
C LEU A 285 -3.09 -32.80 -12.32
N LEU A 286 -3.88 -33.37 -11.42
CA LEU A 286 -4.27 -34.78 -11.53
C LEU A 286 -5.31 -35.04 -12.64
N THR A 287 -6.17 -34.08 -12.95
CA THR A 287 -7.01 -34.11 -14.14
C THR A 287 -6.17 -34.12 -15.42
N MET A 288 -5.07 -33.38 -15.46
CA MET A 288 -4.12 -33.35 -16.57
C MET A 288 -3.27 -34.62 -16.74
N ARG A 289 -3.18 -35.46 -15.71
CA ARG A 289 -2.31 -36.65 -15.71
C ARG A 289 -2.60 -37.54 -16.91
N GLY A 290 -1.56 -37.80 -17.76
CA GLY A 290 -1.65 -38.59 -18.99
C GLY A 290 -2.26 -37.84 -20.18
N SER A 291 -2.51 -36.53 -20.07
CA SER A 291 -3.03 -35.71 -21.16
C SER A 291 -2.17 -34.46 -21.43
N TRP A 292 -0.92 -34.44 -20.97
CA TRP A 292 0.00 -33.30 -21.15
C TRP A 292 0.30 -32.99 -22.62
N ASN A 293 0.17 -33.96 -23.54
CA ASN A 293 0.28 -33.69 -24.97
C ASN A 293 -0.78 -32.69 -25.47
N CYS A 294 -1.92 -32.56 -24.77
CA CYS A 294 -2.94 -31.55 -25.10
C CYS A 294 -2.42 -30.12 -24.85
N PHE A 295 -1.55 -29.92 -23.87
CA PHE A 295 -0.90 -28.63 -23.64
C PHE A 295 -0.10 -28.14 -24.85
N ILE A 296 0.64 -29.04 -25.51
CA ILE A 296 1.45 -28.71 -26.67
C ILE A 296 0.54 -28.40 -27.90
N LYS A 297 -0.58 -29.09 -28.03
CA LYS A 297 -1.45 -29.04 -29.22
C LYS A 297 -2.54 -27.96 -29.14
N SER A 298 -2.98 -27.58 -27.94
CA SER A 298 -4.10 -26.67 -27.73
C SER A 298 -3.64 -25.35 -27.13
N ILE A 299 -3.62 -24.28 -27.91
CA ILE A 299 -3.28 -22.93 -27.39
C ILE A 299 -4.27 -22.46 -26.33
N PRO A 300 -5.61 -22.66 -26.43
CA PRO A 300 -6.55 -22.38 -25.36
C PRO A 300 -6.13 -23.01 -24.02
N LEU A 301 -5.74 -24.30 -24.07
CA LEU A 301 -5.29 -25.01 -22.86
C LEU A 301 -3.97 -24.48 -22.33
N ARG A 302 -3.05 -24.03 -23.21
CA ARG A 302 -1.79 -23.38 -22.75
C ARG A 302 -2.07 -22.13 -21.93
N PHE A 303 -2.93 -21.23 -22.40
CA PHE A 303 -3.34 -20.05 -21.65
C PHE A 303 -3.91 -20.44 -20.28
N MET A 304 -4.84 -21.40 -20.24
CA MET A 304 -5.50 -21.82 -19.01
C MET A 304 -4.54 -22.43 -18.00
N LEU A 305 -3.59 -23.27 -18.44
CA LEU A 305 -2.62 -23.91 -17.53
C LEU A 305 -1.54 -22.94 -17.06
N ILE A 306 -1.05 -22.06 -17.91
CA ILE A 306 -0.15 -20.98 -17.49
C ILE A 306 -0.87 -20.06 -16.52
N GLY A 307 -2.14 -19.73 -16.79
CA GLY A 307 -2.99 -18.99 -15.86
C GLY A 307 -3.17 -19.69 -14.51
N THR A 308 -3.27 -21.02 -14.50
CA THR A 308 -3.30 -21.82 -13.26
C THR A 308 -1.99 -21.68 -12.45
N VAL A 309 -0.84 -21.67 -13.15
CA VAL A 309 0.47 -21.47 -12.50
C VAL A 309 0.56 -20.06 -11.90
N PHE A 310 0.19 -19.04 -12.65
CA PHE A 310 0.20 -17.65 -12.15
C PHE A 310 -0.78 -17.45 -11.00
N TYR A 311 -1.97 -18.05 -11.06
CA TYR A 311 -2.92 -18.05 -9.94
C TYR A 311 -2.34 -18.70 -8.68
N PHE A 312 -1.66 -19.84 -8.81
CA PHE A 312 -0.99 -20.48 -7.68
C PHE A 312 0.09 -19.58 -7.07
N LEU A 313 0.95 -18.99 -7.92
CA LEU A 313 2.00 -18.08 -7.47
C LEU A 313 1.41 -16.84 -6.78
N ALA A 314 0.32 -16.27 -7.33
CA ALA A 314 -0.37 -15.15 -6.71
C ALA A 314 -0.92 -15.52 -5.33
N SER A 315 -1.54 -16.69 -5.20
CA SER A 315 -2.09 -17.16 -3.93
C SER A 315 -1.01 -17.41 -2.89
N ALA A 316 0.12 -18.02 -3.29
CA ALA A 316 1.27 -18.22 -2.41
C ALA A 316 1.89 -16.89 -1.95
N GLN A 317 2.04 -15.92 -2.86
CA GLN A 317 2.52 -14.58 -2.53
C GLN A 317 1.57 -13.84 -1.58
N GLY A 318 0.25 -13.88 -1.83
CA GLY A 318 -0.75 -13.24 -0.98
C GLY A 318 -0.74 -13.79 0.44
N THR A 319 -0.62 -15.12 0.58
CA THR A 319 -0.45 -15.76 1.89
C THR A 319 0.82 -15.29 2.58
N PHE A 320 1.96 -15.24 1.87
CA PHE A 320 3.23 -14.79 2.40
C PHE A 320 3.19 -13.32 2.83
N GLN A 321 2.59 -12.46 2.02
CA GLN A 321 2.45 -11.03 2.32
C GLN A 321 1.51 -10.74 3.49
N ALA A 322 0.63 -11.67 3.85
CA ALA A 322 -0.31 -11.50 4.94
C ALA A 322 0.31 -11.68 6.34
N PHE A 323 1.54 -12.18 6.48
CA PHE A 323 2.24 -12.20 7.76
C PHE A 323 2.77 -10.81 8.11
N ARG A 324 2.79 -10.46 9.42
CA ARG A 324 3.10 -9.10 9.87
C ARG A 324 4.44 -8.58 9.36
N GLU A 325 5.49 -9.36 9.51
CA GLU A 325 6.87 -8.99 9.13
C GLU A 325 6.99 -8.80 7.63
N THR A 326 6.44 -9.72 6.84
CA THR A 326 6.48 -9.61 5.37
C THR A 326 5.57 -8.50 4.86
N ASN A 327 4.41 -8.28 5.47
CA ASN A 327 3.52 -7.19 5.14
C ASN A 327 4.18 -5.83 5.39
N MET A 328 4.82 -5.69 6.56
CA MET A 328 5.56 -4.49 6.93
C MET A 328 6.64 -4.15 5.90
N TYR A 329 7.33 -5.17 5.36
CA TYR A 329 8.39 -4.99 4.38
C TYR A 329 7.87 -4.82 2.94
N LEU A 330 6.80 -5.51 2.52
CA LEU A 330 6.38 -5.58 1.12
C LEU A 330 5.23 -4.62 0.76
N HIS A 331 4.37 -4.30 1.72
CA HIS A 331 3.20 -3.48 1.48
C HIS A 331 3.59 -2.04 1.12
N PHE A 332 2.75 -1.33 0.39
CA PHE A 332 2.92 0.03 -0.13
C PHE A 332 3.96 0.19 -1.26
N SER A 333 4.59 -0.88 -1.71
CA SER A 333 5.60 -0.85 -2.77
C SER A 333 5.09 -1.41 -4.10
N GLN A 334 5.90 -1.26 -5.15
CA GLN A 334 5.62 -1.81 -6.47
C GLN A 334 5.49 -3.35 -6.48
N TRP A 335 5.93 -4.04 -5.42
CA TRP A 335 5.72 -5.47 -5.25
C TRP A 335 4.23 -5.81 -5.13
N THR A 336 3.45 -4.99 -4.40
CA THR A 336 1.99 -5.17 -4.24
C THR A 336 1.28 -5.01 -5.59
N VAL A 337 1.72 -4.04 -6.41
CA VAL A 337 1.19 -3.86 -7.78
C VAL A 337 1.49 -5.08 -8.65
N GLY A 338 2.72 -5.63 -8.55
CA GLY A 338 3.11 -6.86 -9.22
C GLY A 338 2.23 -8.04 -8.82
N HIS A 339 1.96 -8.20 -7.53
CA HIS A 339 1.07 -9.22 -6.98
C HIS A 339 -0.36 -9.12 -7.52
N ALA A 340 -0.94 -7.92 -7.55
CA ALA A 340 -2.28 -7.71 -8.10
C ALA A 340 -2.37 -8.09 -9.59
N HIS A 341 -1.36 -7.71 -10.39
CA HIS A 341 -1.29 -8.10 -11.80
C HIS A 341 -1.09 -9.61 -11.99
N LEU A 342 -0.35 -10.26 -11.09
CA LEU A 342 -0.16 -11.72 -11.14
C LEU A 342 -1.48 -12.46 -10.96
N ALA A 343 -2.36 -12.00 -10.08
CA ALA A 343 -3.68 -12.56 -9.90
C ALA A 343 -4.61 -12.23 -11.08
N LEU A 344 -4.78 -10.94 -11.40
CA LEU A 344 -5.79 -10.48 -12.34
C LEU A 344 -5.41 -10.80 -13.79
N LEU A 345 -4.28 -10.33 -14.28
CA LEU A 345 -3.87 -10.58 -15.65
C LEU A 345 -3.31 -11.99 -15.81
N GLY A 346 -2.36 -12.37 -14.96
CA GLY A 346 -1.68 -13.66 -15.03
C GLY A 346 -2.64 -14.83 -14.80
N GLY A 347 -3.42 -14.80 -13.72
CA GLY A 347 -4.41 -15.85 -13.41
C GLY A 347 -5.64 -15.75 -14.31
N PHE A 348 -6.49 -14.80 -14.02
CA PHE A 348 -7.84 -14.73 -14.63
C PHE A 348 -7.82 -14.22 -16.07
N GLY A 349 -6.93 -13.29 -16.43
CA GLY A 349 -6.80 -12.81 -17.81
C GLY A 349 -6.41 -13.94 -18.76
N PHE A 350 -5.44 -14.76 -18.37
CA PHE A 350 -5.03 -15.91 -19.17
C PHE A 350 -6.14 -16.98 -19.29
N LEU A 351 -6.93 -17.19 -18.23
CA LEU A 351 -8.12 -18.02 -18.32
C LEU A 351 -9.11 -17.48 -19.37
N VAL A 352 -9.42 -16.17 -19.32
CA VAL A 352 -10.36 -15.54 -20.26
C VAL A 352 -9.83 -15.62 -21.70
N PHE A 353 -8.55 -15.38 -21.95
CA PHE A 353 -7.95 -15.54 -23.28
C PHE A 353 -8.13 -16.96 -23.81
N GLY A 354 -7.79 -17.96 -22.99
CA GLY A 354 -8.00 -19.36 -23.34
C GLY A 354 -9.46 -19.69 -23.62
N ALA A 355 -10.37 -19.18 -22.79
CA ALA A 355 -11.81 -19.38 -22.94
C ALA A 355 -12.35 -18.71 -24.21
N VAL A 356 -11.93 -17.48 -24.53
CA VAL A 356 -12.36 -16.80 -25.79
C VAL A 356 -11.94 -17.58 -27.01
N TYR A 357 -10.67 -18.02 -27.07
CA TYR A 357 -10.23 -18.85 -28.19
C TYR A 357 -10.96 -20.19 -28.28
N PHE A 358 -11.42 -20.74 -27.20
CA PHE A 358 -12.23 -21.96 -27.20
C PHE A 358 -13.69 -21.71 -27.55
N LEU A 359 -14.28 -20.61 -27.06
CA LEU A 359 -15.71 -20.32 -27.15
C LEU A 359 -16.11 -19.66 -28.48
N VAL A 360 -15.31 -18.69 -28.95
CA VAL A 360 -15.68 -17.91 -30.16
C VAL A 360 -16.02 -18.79 -31.34
N PRO A 361 -15.23 -19.82 -31.69
CA PRO A 361 -15.62 -20.73 -32.78
C PRO A 361 -16.96 -21.43 -32.55
N ARG A 362 -17.28 -21.76 -31.30
CA ARG A 362 -18.48 -22.51 -30.91
C ARG A 362 -19.75 -21.68 -30.90
N VAL A 363 -19.63 -20.42 -30.50
CA VAL A 363 -20.79 -19.50 -30.42
C VAL A 363 -21.05 -18.77 -31.74
N THR A 364 -20.04 -18.70 -32.63
CA THR A 364 -20.15 -18.01 -33.94
C THR A 364 -20.23 -18.98 -35.12
N GLY A 365 -19.82 -20.22 -34.96
CA GLY A 365 -19.65 -21.17 -36.06
C GLY A 365 -18.49 -20.83 -37.01
N LYS A 366 -17.56 -19.97 -36.61
CA LYS A 366 -16.45 -19.47 -37.43
C LYS A 366 -15.11 -19.96 -36.86
N GLU A 367 -14.23 -20.47 -37.75
CA GLU A 367 -12.86 -20.79 -37.35
C GLU A 367 -12.07 -19.53 -36.98
N ILE A 368 -11.11 -19.66 -36.06
CA ILE A 368 -10.17 -18.57 -35.72
C ILE A 368 -9.39 -18.18 -36.97
N TYR A 369 -9.37 -16.90 -37.29
CA TYR A 369 -8.77 -16.35 -38.51
C TYR A 369 -7.33 -16.81 -38.72
N SER A 370 -6.50 -16.77 -37.68
CA SER A 370 -5.10 -17.15 -37.76
C SER A 370 -4.58 -17.84 -36.51
N SER A 371 -4.15 -19.07 -36.63
CA SER A 371 -3.46 -19.82 -35.58
C SER A 371 -2.06 -19.26 -35.27
N ARG A 372 -1.41 -18.63 -36.29
CA ARG A 372 -0.12 -17.96 -36.06
C ARG A 372 -0.29 -16.74 -35.14
N LEU A 373 -1.30 -15.89 -35.40
CA LEU A 373 -1.60 -14.76 -34.53
C LEU A 373 -1.98 -15.19 -33.11
N THR A 374 -2.72 -16.31 -32.98
CA THR A 374 -3.00 -16.89 -31.65
C THR A 374 -1.72 -17.28 -30.92
N SER A 375 -0.73 -17.85 -31.63
CA SER A 375 0.56 -18.20 -31.04
C SER A 375 1.39 -16.93 -30.66
N TYR A 376 1.39 -15.91 -31.51
CA TYR A 376 2.04 -14.64 -31.20
C TYR A 376 1.43 -13.99 -29.97
N HIS A 377 0.09 -13.92 -29.90
CA HIS A 377 -0.60 -13.42 -28.70
C HIS A 377 -0.16 -14.18 -27.43
N PHE A 378 -0.10 -15.50 -27.49
CA PHE A 378 0.34 -16.31 -26.35
C PHE A 378 1.75 -15.95 -25.89
N TRP A 379 2.71 -15.88 -26.81
CA TRP A 379 4.10 -15.61 -26.46
C TRP A 379 4.35 -14.18 -26.02
N PHE A 380 3.79 -13.19 -26.72
CA PHE A 380 3.93 -11.79 -26.32
C PHE A 380 3.31 -11.54 -24.95
N SER A 381 2.12 -12.10 -24.69
CA SER A 381 1.48 -11.97 -23.38
C SER A 381 2.26 -12.71 -22.30
N THR A 382 2.73 -13.92 -22.54
CA THR A 382 3.42 -14.74 -21.52
C THR A 382 4.79 -14.16 -21.17
N LEU A 383 5.65 -13.91 -22.18
CA LEU A 383 6.99 -13.39 -21.95
C LEU A 383 6.95 -11.94 -21.44
N GLY A 384 6.07 -11.11 -22.05
CA GLY A 384 5.88 -9.75 -21.59
C GLY A 384 5.42 -9.70 -20.13
N PHE A 385 4.51 -10.60 -19.75
CA PHE A 385 4.02 -10.66 -18.36
C PHE A 385 5.10 -11.14 -17.36
N ILE A 386 5.89 -12.16 -17.72
CA ILE A 386 6.99 -12.64 -16.88
C ILE A 386 8.00 -11.49 -16.64
N LEU A 387 8.41 -10.78 -17.68
CA LEU A 387 9.31 -9.63 -17.57
C LEU A 387 8.69 -8.50 -16.72
N PHE A 388 7.44 -8.15 -17.00
CA PHE A 388 6.71 -7.12 -16.25
C PHE A 388 6.66 -7.44 -14.77
N PHE A 389 6.24 -8.66 -14.42
CA PHE A 389 6.16 -9.12 -13.04
C PHE A 389 7.53 -9.13 -12.35
N SER A 390 8.60 -9.55 -13.06
CA SER A 390 9.96 -9.54 -12.53
C SER A 390 10.42 -8.13 -12.20
N PHE A 391 10.21 -7.16 -13.10
CA PHE A 391 10.55 -5.76 -12.84
C PHE A 391 9.79 -5.20 -11.64
N MET A 392 8.48 -5.48 -11.53
CA MET A 392 7.68 -5.03 -10.39
C MET A 392 8.17 -5.60 -9.06
N THR A 393 8.52 -6.88 -9.04
CA THR A 393 9.05 -7.56 -7.85
C THR A 393 10.38 -6.94 -7.42
N ILE A 394 11.32 -6.75 -8.36
CA ILE A 394 12.63 -6.14 -8.09
C ILE A 394 12.46 -4.70 -7.59
N MET A 395 11.63 -3.90 -8.27
CA MET A 395 11.36 -2.53 -7.84
C MET A 395 10.80 -2.46 -6.42
N GLY A 396 9.86 -3.34 -6.10
CA GLY A 396 9.29 -3.40 -4.76
C GLY A 396 10.33 -3.71 -3.68
N LEU A 397 11.25 -4.63 -3.94
CA LEU A 397 12.34 -4.96 -3.02
C LEU A 397 13.33 -3.80 -2.85
N ILE A 398 13.72 -3.13 -3.94
CA ILE A 398 14.60 -1.95 -3.88
C ILE A 398 13.91 -0.83 -3.10
N GLN A 399 12.64 -0.57 -3.38
CA GLN A 399 11.86 0.48 -2.74
C GLN A 399 11.76 0.27 -1.23
N ASN A 400 11.44 -0.95 -0.81
CA ASN A 400 11.35 -1.28 0.61
C ASN A 400 12.72 -1.23 1.31
N SER A 401 13.77 -1.74 0.66
CA SER A 401 15.12 -1.64 1.20
C SER A 401 15.53 -0.19 1.43
N GLY A 402 15.21 0.71 0.49
CA GLY A 402 15.47 2.13 0.64
C GLY A 402 14.72 2.75 1.82
N TRP A 403 13.43 2.43 1.99
CA TRP A 403 12.64 2.94 3.10
C TRP A 403 13.16 2.46 4.46
N PHE A 404 13.55 1.20 4.58
CA PHE A 404 14.13 0.65 5.80
C PHE A 404 15.51 1.24 6.14
N GLN A 405 16.20 1.78 5.14
CA GLN A 405 17.45 2.52 5.31
C GLN A 405 17.25 4.03 5.45
N ASN A 406 16.02 4.51 5.55
CA ASN A 406 15.64 5.93 5.59
C ASN A 406 16.17 6.75 4.39
N ILE A 407 16.39 6.10 3.25
CA ILE A 407 16.77 6.80 2.01
C ILE A 407 15.56 7.62 1.53
N SER A 408 15.82 8.85 1.13
CA SER A 408 14.74 9.74 0.68
C SER A 408 13.96 9.13 -0.50
N VAL A 409 12.65 9.37 -0.53
CA VAL A 409 11.77 8.88 -1.61
C VAL A 409 12.30 9.30 -2.98
N ALA A 410 12.81 10.53 -3.11
CA ALA A 410 13.38 11.04 -4.37
C ALA A 410 14.60 10.21 -4.82
N THR A 411 15.50 9.88 -3.91
CA THR A 411 16.68 9.06 -4.20
C THR A 411 16.29 7.65 -4.62
N VAL A 412 15.35 7.03 -3.90
CA VAL A 412 14.82 5.71 -4.25
C VAL A 412 14.20 5.73 -5.64
N LEU A 413 13.40 6.74 -5.98
CA LEU A 413 12.77 6.86 -7.29
C LEU A 413 13.79 6.99 -8.43
N LEU A 414 14.90 7.68 -8.20
CA LEU A 414 16.00 7.76 -9.17
C LEU A 414 16.61 6.38 -9.43
N GLN A 415 16.81 5.57 -8.39
CA GLN A 415 17.30 4.19 -8.52
C GLN A 415 16.31 3.30 -9.27
N LEU A 416 15.00 3.57 -9.15
CA LEU A 416 13.96 2.79 -9.81
C LEU A 416 13.76 3.14 -11.29
N LYS A 417 14.28 4.27 -11.76
CA LYS A 417 14.04 4.76 -13.13
C LYS A 417 14.33 3.74 -14.25
N PRO A 418 15.45 2.97 -14.24
CA PRO A 418 15.72 1.94 -15.26
C PRO A 418 14.65 0.83 -15.25
N TYR A 419 14.17 0.47 -14.07
CA TYR A 419 13.15 -0.57 -13.90
C TYR A 419 11.77 -0.08 -14.34
N PHE A 420 11.43 1.19 -14.16
CA PHE A 420 10.21 1.78 -14.73
C PHE A 420 10.21 1.72 -16.25
N ILE A 421 11.35 1.98 -16.90
CA ILE A 421 11.50 1.82 -18.35
C ILE A 421 11.35 0.35 -18.74
N GLY A 422 12.02 -0.57 -18.05
CA GLY A 422 11.90 -2.01 -18.28
C GLY A 422 10.46 -2.51 -18.13
N ARG A 423 9.75 -2.06 -17.07
CA ARG A 423 8.32 -2.31 -16.87
C ARG A 423 7.47 -1.81 -18.04
N ALA A 424 7.72 -0.61 -18.54
CA ALA A 424 6.97 -0.05 -19.65
C ALA A 424 7.24 -0.82 -20.96
N LEU A 425 8.47 -1.23 -21.24
CA LEU A 425 8.79 -2.08 -22.39
C LEU A 425 8.09 -3.44 -22.31
N ALA A 426 8.12 -4.08 -21.15
CA ALA A 426 7.41 -5.34 -20.91
C ALA A 426 5.89 -5.17 -21.02
N GLY A 427 5.35 -4.07 -20.50
CA GLY A 427 3.94 -3.68 -20.66
C GLY A 427 3.57 -3.44 -22.13
N GLY A 428 4.45 -2.82 -22.92
CA GLY A 428 4.30 -2.66 -24.36
C GLY A 428 4.23 -3.99 -25.10
N MET A 429 5.02 -4.99 -24.69
CA MET A 429 4.91 -6.36 -25.24
C MET A 429 3.54 -6.98 -24.93
N ILE A 430 3.05 -6.84 -23.70
CA ILE A 430 1.71 -7.32 -23.31
C ILE A 430 0.65 -6.67 -24.21
N VAL A 431 0.67 -5.34 -24.30
CA VAL A 431 -0.32 -4.57 -25.07
C VAL A 431 -0.27 -4.95 -26.56
N LEU A 432 0.91 -5.11 -27.14
CA LEU A 432 1.07 -5.61 -28.50
C LEU A 432 0.39 -6.99 -28.66
N GLY A 433 0.57 -7.88 -27.69
CA GLY A 433 -0.13 -9.16 -27.65
C GLY A 433 -1.65 -8.99 -27.67
N GLN A 434 -2.19 -8.03 -26.89
CA GLN A 434 -3.64 -7.75 -26.87
C GLN A 434 -4.15 -7.16 -28.21
N TYR A 435 -3.39 -6.29 -28.87
CA TYR A 435 -3.74 -5.79 -30.20
C TYR A 435 -3.74 -6.89 -31.25
N ILE A 436 -2.76 -7.82 -31.20
CA ILE A 436 -2.73 -9.02 -32.04
C ILE A 436 -3.98 -9.89 -31.79
N PHE A 437 -4.36 -10.07 -30.51
CA PHE A 437 -5.57 -10.80 -30.13
C PHE A 437 -6.83 -10.14 -30.71
N PHE A 438 -6.98 -8.82 -30.47
CA PHE A 438 -8.11 -8.05 -30.98
C PHE A 438 -8.24 -8.16 -32.48
N TYR A 439 -7.15 -7.97 -33.22
CA TYR A 439 -7.14 -8.09 -34.67
C TYR A 439 -7.56 -9.49 -35.12
N ASN A 440 -7.02 -10.53 -34.48
CA ASN A 440 -7.37 -11.92 -34.80
C ASN A 440 -8.87 -12.21 -34.55
N MET A 441 -9.42 -11.69 -33.44
CA MET A 441 -10.85 -11.81 -33.14
C MET A 441 -11.71 -10.98 -34.09
N LEU A 442 -11.34 -9.76 -34.42
CA LEU A 442 -12.04 -8.89 -35.35
C LEU A 442 -12.15 -9.56 -36.73
N MET A 443 -11.07 -10.14 -37.25
CA MET A 443 -11.04 -10.84 -38.52
C MET A 443 -11.82 -12.16 -38.45
N THR A 444 -11.84 -12.85 -37.30
CA THR A 444 -12.67 -14.02 -37.05
C THR A 444 -14.16 -13.65 -37.15
N PHE A 445 -14.59 -12.57 -36.54
CA PHE A 445 -15.99 -12.12 -36.60
C PHE A 445 -16.42 -11.63 -37.98
N ARG A 446 -15.51 -11.08 -38.78
CA ARG A 446 -15.76 -10.64 -40.17
C ARG A 446 -15.73 -11.76 -41.19
N GLY A 447 -15.00 -12.85 -40.88
CA GLY A 447 -14.85 -13.99 -41.80
C GLY A 447 -16.14 -14.74 -42.09
N GLU A 448 -16.14 -15.52 -43.16
CA GLU A 448 -17.24 -16.44 -43.49
C GLU A 448 -17.36 -17.59 -42.47
N ALA A 449 -18.58 -18.05 -42.23
CA ALA A 449 -18.80 -19.19 -41.36
C ALA A 449 -18.25 -20.46 -42.05
N LYS A 450 -17.14 -20.98 -41.55
CA LYS A 450 -16.64 -22.31 -41.86
C LYS A 450 -16.93 -23.19 -40.67
N PRO A 451 -17.42 -24.43 -40.87
CA PRO A 451 -17.65 -25.34 -39.74
C PRO A 451 -16.38 -25.44 -38.90
N ALA A 452 -16.48 -25.09 -37.63
CA ALA A 452 -15.34 -25.21 -36.72
C ALA A 452 -14.91 -26.70 -36.72
N LYS A 453 -13.70 -26.98 -37.18
CA LYS A 453 -13.12 -28.32 -37.05
C LYS A 453 -12.98 -28.61 -35.57
N GLU A 454 -13.69 -29.64 -35.07
CA GLU A 454 -13.42 -30.13 -33.73
C GLU A 454 -11.92 -30.43 -33.63
N PRO A 455 -11.22 -29.96 -32.60
CA PRO A 455 -9.83 -30.30 -32.43
C PRO A 455 -9.74 -31.83 -32.40
N SER A 456 -9.05 -32.42 -33.39
CA SER A 456 -8.81 -33.84 -33.48
C SER A 456 -7.82 -34.31 -32.43
N VAL A 457 -8.16 -34.11 -31.18
CA VAL A 457 -7.45 -34.74 -30.08
C VAL A 457 -8.02 -36.14 -29.95
N VAL A 458 -7.36 -37.12 -30.57
CA VAL A 458 -7.66 -38.51 -30.33
C VAL A 458 -7.40 -38.76 -28.84
N PRO A 459 -8.43 -39.07 -28.04
CA PRO A 459 -8.21 -39.35 -26.64
C PRO A 459 -7.33 -40.63 -26.55
N PRO A 460 -6.34 -40.65 -25.63
CA PRO A 460 -5.68 -41.92 -25.35
C PRO A 460 -6.74 -42.92 -24.94
N LYS A 461 -6.62 -44.20 -25.43
CA LYS A 461 -7.52 -45.28 -25.05
C LYS A 461 -7.53 -45.40 -23.52
N LEU A 462 -8.55 -44.82 -22.91
CA LEU A 462 -8.74 -44.86 -21.45
C LEU A 462 -9.26 -46.27 -21.11
N LYS A 463 -8.52 -47.01 -20.26
CA LYS A 463 -9.15 -48.04 -19.42
C LYS A 463 -10.27 -47.31 -18.66
N ARG A 464 -11.51 -47.82 -18.76
CA ARG A 464 -12.63 -47.28 -17.94
C ARG A 464 -12.22 -47.38 -16.49
N ILE A 465 -11.86 -46.24 -15.87
CA ILE A 465 -11.80 -46.13 -14.44
C ILE A 465 -13.27 -46.13 -14.03
N GLN A 466 -13.71 -47.20 -13.40
CA GLN A 466 -15.00 -47.22 -12.71
C GLN A 466 -14.89 -46.23 -11.53
N VAL A 467 -15.31 -44.99 -11.75
CA VAL A 467 -15.55 -44.07 -10.65
C VAL A 467 -16.73 -44.64 -9.88
N LYS A 468 -16.53 -45.09 -8.64
CA LYS A 468 -17.62 -45.39 -7.71
C LYS A 468 -18.40 -44.09 -7.56
N VAL A 469 -19.56 -44.04 -8.19
CA VAL A 469 -20.48 -42.89 -8.07
C VAL A 469 -21.08 -42.97 -6.67
N GLU A 470 -20.56 -42.18 -5.74
CA GLU A 470 -21.14 -42.04 -4.43
C GLU A 470 -22.59 -41.51 -4.55
N LYS A 471 -23.50 -42.18 -3.86
CA LYS A 471 -24.96 -41.93 -3.84
C LYS A 471 -25.33 -40.68 -3.05
N TYR A 472 -24.56 -39.59 -3.10
CA TYR A 472 -24.99 -38.36 -2.41
C TYR A 472 -25.98 -37.58 -3.30
N ARG A 473 -27.18 -37.42 -2.76
CA ARG A 473 -28.22 -36.58 -3.35
C ARG A 473 -27.89 -35.14 -3.01
N GLU A 474 -27.19 -34.44 -3.90
CA GLU A 474 -26.87 -33.04 -3.72
C GLU A 474 -28.13 -32.18 -3.75
N SER A 475 -28.45 -31.59 -2.61
CA SER A 475 -29.60 -30.70 -2.45
C SER A 475 -29.17 -29.26 -2.70
N VAL A 476 -29.69 -28.61 -3.74
CA VAL A 476 -29.42 -27.19 -4.02
C VAL A 476 -29.75 -26.29 -2.82
N PRO A 477 -30.90 -26.47 -2.13
CA PRO A 477 -31.20 -25.67 -0.94
C PRO A 477 -30.20 -25.86 0.18
N LEU A 478 -29.82 -27.11 0.48
CA LEU A 478 -28.84 -27.35 1.55
C LEU A 478 -27.46 -26.72 1.25
N PHE A 479 -27.03 -26.81 -0.01
CA PHE A 479 -25.81 -26.19 -0.46
C PHE A 479 -25.86 -24.66 -0.38
N ALA A 480 -26.95 -24.06 -0.87
CA ALA A 480 -27.14 -22.60 -0.83
C ALA A 480 -27.23 -22.08 0.62
N ILE A 481 -27.99 -22.77 1.48
CA ILE A 481 -28.13 -22.41 2.90
C ILE A 481 -26.79 -22.58 3.62
N GLY A 482 -26.09 -23.71 3.43
CA GLY A 482 -24.79 -23.93 4.05
C GLY A 482 -23.71 -22.94 3.59
N GLY A 483 -23.59 -22.70 2.29
CA GLY A 483 -22.66 -21.73 1.74
C GLY A 483 -22.97 -20.31 2.16
N LEU A 484 -24.24 -19.88 2.06
CA LEU A 484 -24.65 -18.54 2.49
C LEU A 484 -24.52 -18.37 4.02
N GLY A 485 -24.83 -19.40 4.81
CA GLY A 485 -24.64 -19.37 6.26
C GLY A 485 -23.18 -19.16 6.66
N LEU A 486 -22.25 -19.91 6.07
CA LEU A 486 -20.82 -19.72 6.31
C LEU A 486 -20.34 -18.32 5.91
N PHE A 487 -20.78 -17.82 4.75
CA PHE A 487 -20.47 -16.48 4.29
C PHE A 487 -20.99 -15.41 5.25
N LEU A 488 -22.27 -15.44 5.62
CA LEU A 488 -22.87 -14.45 6.50
C LEU A 488 -22.27 -14.48 7.92
N THR A 489 -21.90 -15.67 8.41
CA THR A 489 -21.18 -15.80 9.69
C THR A 489 -19.86 -15.04 9.63
N MET A 490 -19.10 -15.22 8.56
CA MET A 490 -17.82 -14.51 8.42
C MET A 490 -18.02 -13.01 8.21
N VAL A 491 -19.02 -12.59 7.42
CA VAL A 491 -19.36 -11.16 7.26
C VAL A 491 -19.69 -10.54 8.62
N PHE A 492 -20.46 -11.24 9.45
CA PHE A 492 -20.75 -10.76 10.81
C PHE A 492 -19.45 -10.56 11.61
N ILE A 493 -18.54 -11.54 11.59
CA ILE A 493 -17.29 -11.50 12.36
C ILE A 493 -16.34 -10.38 11.88
N VAL A 494 -16.19 -10.19 10.56
CA VAL A 494 -15.11 -9.31 10.03
C VAL A 494 -15.59 -7.94 9.54
N VAL A 495 -16.91 -7.72 9.47
CA VAL A 495 -17.50 -6.44 9.04
C VAL A 495 -18.40 -5.85 10.12
N ILE A 496 -19.43 -6.60 10.52
CA ILE A 496 -20.45 -6.07 11.43
C ILE A 496 -19.91 -5.94 12.86
N LEU A 497 -19.26 -6.99 13.37
CA LEU A 497 -18.73 -6.97 14.72
C LEU A 497 -17.62 -5.91 14.91
N PRO A 498 -16.65 -5.73 14.00
CA PRO A 498 -15.74 -4.59 14.11
C PRO A 498 -16.44 -3.25 14.11
N TYR A 499 -17.41 -3.04 13.23
CA TYR A 499 -18.19 -1.81 13.20
C TYR A 499 -18.89 -1.51 14.53
N LEU A 500 -19.46 -2.53 15.17
CA LEU A 500 -20.14 -2.38 16.47
C LEU A 500 -19.19 -2.17 17.66
N LEU A 501 -17.93 -2.66 17.54
CA LEU A 501 -16.93 -2.60 18.62
C LEU A 501 -15.88 -1.50 18.43
N MET A 502 -15.81 -0.87 17.25
CA MET A 502 -14.89 0.23 16.95
C MET A 502 -15.55 1.56 17.37
N ASP A 503 -15.73 1.75 18.67
CA ASP A 503 -16.04 3.08 19.20
C ASP A 503 -14.73 3.87 19.32
N SER A 504 -14.53 4.81 18.41
CA SER A 504 -13.32 5.60 18.34
C SER A 504 -13.74 7.08 18.36
N PRO A 505 -13.82 7.69 19.54
CA PRO A 505 -14.07 9.13 19.64
C PRO A 505 -12.98 9.92 18.91
N PRO A 506 -13.25 11.17 18.52
CA PRO A 506 -12.24 11.99 17.88
C PRO A 506 -11.02 12.13 18.80
N SER A 507 -9.83 11.96 18.23
CA SER A 507 -8.59 12.24 18.94
C SER A 507 -8.32 13.75 19.01
N ASP A 508 -7.33 14.16 19.78
CA ASP A 508 -6.97 15.55 19.96
C ASP A 508 -6.52 16.24 18.67
N ILE A 509 -6.04 15.47 17.70
CA ILE A 509 -5.64 15.99 16.38
C ILE A 509 -6.77 15.98 15.37
N ALA A 510 -7.88 15.30 15.67
CA ALA A 510 -9.02 15.23 14.79
C ALA A 510 -9.87 16.50 14.92
N HIS A 511 -10.04 17.21 13.83
CA HIS A 511 -10.89 18.40 13.80
C HIS A 511 -11.72 18.42 12.52
N PRO A 512 -12.91 19.03 12.55
CA PRO A 512 -13.72 19.21 11.35
C PRO A 512 -12.95 20.06 10.32
N TYR A 513 -13.07 19.68 9.07
CA TYR A 513 -12.45 20.44 7.98
C TYR A 513 -13.12 21.81 7.83
N THR A 514 -12.32 22.85 7.63
CA THR A 514 -12.81 24.13 7.15
C THR A 514 -13.38 24.00 5.73
N VAL A 515 -14.11 24.99 5.26
CA VAL A 515 -14.69 24.98 3.91
C VAL A 515 -13.61 24.80 2.83
N ASP A 516 -12.48 25.50 2.99
CA ASP A 516 -11.36 25.44 2.05
C ASP A 516 -10.65 24.08 2.12
N GLN A 517 -10.42 23.55 3.33
CA GLN A 517 -9.89 22.21 3.53
C GLN A 517 -10.78 21.12 2.94
N ALA A 518 -12.11 21.25 3.11
CA ALA A 518 -13.06 20.27 2.54
C ALA A 518 -13.03 20.30 1.00
N ARG A 519 -12.96 21.49 0.38
CA ARG A 519 -12.78 21.63 -1.07
C ARG A 519 -11.43 21.08 -1.53
N GLY A 520 -10.35 21.40 -0.80
CA GLY A 520 -9.02 20.88 -1.07
C GLY A 520 -8.96 19.35 -0.97
N ARG A 521 -9.63 18.77 0.03
CA ARG A 521 -9.78 17.32 0.17
C ARG A 521 -10.51 16.68 -1.01
N GLN A 522 -11.56 17.32 -1.49
CA GLN A 522 -12.27 16.85 -2.69
C GLN A 522 -11.38 16.92 -3.94
N LEU A 523 -10.54 17.96 -4.07
CA LEU A 523 -9.54 18.06 -5.14
C LEU A 523 -8.47 16.98 -5.03
N PHE A 524 -8.01 16.66 -3.82
CA PHE A 524 -7.08 15.56 -3.54
C PHE A 524 -7.65 14.21 -4.00
N ILE A 525 -8.92 13.95 -3.70
CA ILE A 525 -9.64 12.75 -4.12
C ILE A 525 -9.82 12.72 -5.64
N SER A 526 -10.35 13.79 -6.23
CA SER A 526 -10.69 13.86 -7.65
C SER A 526 -9.47 13.79 -8.58
N ASN A 527 -8.30 14.19 -8.09
CA ASN A 527 -7.04 14.10 -8.81
C ASN A 527 -6.22 12.84 -8.44
N GLY A 528 -6.75 11.99 -7.56
CA GLY A 528 -6.19 10.68 -7.23
C GLY A 528 -4.82 10.73 -6.53
N CYS A 529 -4.59 11.76 -5.70
CA CYS A 529 -3.33 11.93 -4.97
C CYS A 529 -3.05 10.74 -4.02
N MET A 530 -4.12 10.13 -3.45
CA MET A 530 -4.05 8.96 -2.59
C MET A 530 -3.47 7.70 -3.28
N TYR A 531 -3.37 7.68 -4.60
CA TYR A 531 -2.77 6.53 -5.30
C TYR A 531 -1.24 6.53 -5.29
N CYS A 532 -0.64 7.62 -4.86
CA CYS A 532 0.81 7.75 -4.70
C CYS A 532 1.21 8.09 -3.27
N HIS A 533 0.30 8.70 -2.50
CA HIS A 533 0.54 9.20 -1.15
C HIS A 533 -0.38 8.50 -0.15
N SER A 534 0.19 7.96 0.90
CA SER A 534 -0.56 7.51 2.06
C SER A 534 -0.76 8.64 3.06
N GLN A 535 -1.71 8.50 3.97
CA GLN A 535 -2.04 9.48 5.01
C GLN A 535 -2.15 8.79 6.38
N PHE A 536 -1.16 7.98 6.75
CA PHE A 536 -1.07 7.46 8.11
C PHE A 536 0.36 7.07 8.48
N VAL A 537 0.73 7.36 9.70
CA VAL A 537 2.00 6.96 10.30
C VAL A 537 1.87 5.51 10.78
N ARG A 538 2.63 4.62 10.15
CA ARG A 538 2.69 3.21 10.56
C ARG A 538 3.57 3.04 11.80
N PRO A 539 3.49 1.90 12.50
CA PRO A 539 4.41 1.63 13.61
C PRO A 539 5.89 1.79 13.28
N GLN A 540 6.32 1.43 12.07
CA GLN A 540 7.71 1.59 11.63
C GLN A 540 8.06 3.01 11.16
N ASP A 541 7.09 3.88 10.94
CA ASP A 541 7.28 5.27 10.48
C ASP A 541 7.24 6.27 11.64
N TRP A 542 7.21 5.82 12.87
CA TRP A 542 6.95 6.67 14.03
C TRP A 542 7.96 7.81 14.25
N GLY A 543 9.18 7.72 13.67
CA GLY A 543 10.11 8.84 13.57
C GLY A 543 9.63 10.01 12.69
N ILE A 544 8.60 9.79 11.85
CA ILE A 544 7.97 10.83 11.03
C ILE A 544 6.92 11.60 11.86
N GLY A 545 6.31 10.92 12.82
CA GLY A 545 5.27 11.48 13.68
C GLY A 545 4.60 10.47 14.58
N ARG A 546 3.59 10.90 15.31
CA ARG A 546 2.77 10.04 16.15
C ARG A 546 2.14 8.91 15.30
N ILE A 547 2.22 7.67 15.80
CA ILE A 547 1.52 6.53 15.16
C ILE A 547 0.03 6.83 15.10
N SER A 548 -0.53 6.69 13.91
CA SER A 548 -1.94 7.00 13.66
C SER A 548 -2.88 6.13 14.49
N GLN A 549 -3.90 6.77 15.06
CA GLN A 549 -4.94 6.16 15.87
C GLN A 549 -6.28 6.18 15.13
N PRO A 550 -7.24 5.30 15.45
CA PRO A 550 -8.54 5.32 14.78
C PRO A 550 -9.27 6.66 14.89
N GLY A 551 -9.19 7.32 16.05
CA GLY A 551 -9.81 8.61 16.32
C GLY A 551 -9.25 9.78 15.50
N ASP A 552 -8.04 9.65 14.95
CA ASP A 552 -7.42 10.69 14.10
C ASP A 552 -8.24 10.94 12.82
N TYR A 553 -8.97 9.94 12.38
CA TYR A 553 -9.78 9.95 11.15
C TYR A 553 -11.28 10.13 11.40
N PHE A 554 -11.67 10.55 12.59
CA PHE A 554 -13.08 10.66 12.97
C PHE A 554 -13.91 11.47 11.97
N TYR A 555 -13.35 12.52 11.40
CA TYR A 555 -14.03 13.38 10.42
C TYR A 555 -13.82 12.95 8.96
N ASP A 556 -13.02 11.91 8.71
CA ASP A 556 -12.70 11.46 7.36
C ASP A 556 -13.85 10.67 6.73
N LYS A 557 -14.27 11.11 5.54
CA LYS A 557 -15.28 10.48 4.68
C LYS A 557 -14.90 10.73 3.22
N PRO A 558 -14.42 9.71 2.48
CA PRO A 558 -13.94 8.38 2.91
C PRO A 558 -12.59 8.44 3.63
N LEU A 559 -12.18 7.32 4.21
CA LEU A 559 -10.85 7.18 4.78
C LEU A 559 -9.78 7.12 3.67
N LEU A 560 -8.77 8.00 3.72
CA LEU A 560 -7.74 8.13 2.67
C LEU A 560 -6.39 7.58 3.10
N LEU A 561 -6.33 6.34 3.60
CA LEU A 561 -5.06 5.74 4.03
C LEU A 561 -4.06 5.59 2.88
N GLY A 562 -4.53 5.29 1.67
CA GLY A 562 -3.70 4.91 0.54
C GLY A 562 -3.16 3.47 0.67
N THR A 563 -2.66 2.91 -0.43
CA THR A 563 -2.10 1.55 -0.50
C THR A 563 -0.75 1.49 -1.16
N GLU A 564 -0.26 2.61 -1.66
CA GLU A 564 1.05 2.77 -2.25
C GLU A 564 1.74 4.05 -1.79
N ARG A 565 3.06 3.98 -1.66
CA ARG A 565 3.93 5.10 -1.34
C ARG A 565 4.94 5.34 -2.47
N THR A 566 4.43 5.61 -3.66
CA THR A 566 5.27 6.14 -4.75
C THR A 566 5.74 7.56 -4.44
N GLY A 567 4.93 8.32 -3.72
CA GLY A 567 5.29 9.57 -3.03
C GLY A 567 5.43 9.34 -1.51
N PRO A 568 5.87 10.35 -0.75
CA PRO A 568 5.95 10.27 0.71
C PRO A 568 4.57 10.15 1.37
N ASP A 569 4.55 9.66 2.61
CA ASP A 569 3.38 9.79 3.48
C ASP A 569 3.08 11.24 3.79
N LEU A 570 1.81 11.62 3.81
CA LEU A 570 1.37 13.00 4.03
C LEU A 570 0.72 13.24 5.39
N ALA A 571 0.60 12.21 6.24
CA ALA A 571 -0.10 12.34 7.52
C ALA A 571 0.44 13.46 8.42
N GLN A 572 1.72 13.79 8.28
CA GLN A 572 2.39 14.82 9.09
C GLN A 572 3.05 15.90 8.22
N ILE A 573 2.55 16.15 7.03
CA ILE A 573 3.18 17.08 6.09
C ILE A 573 2.83 18.55 6.38
N GLY A 574 1.68 18.82 6.99
CA GLY A 574 1.21 20.17 7.25
C GLY A 574 2.25 21.01 8.01
N GLY A 575 2.53 22.19 7.51
CA GLY A 575 3.55 23.09 8.08
C GLY A 575 5.00 22.63 7.91
N ALA A 576 5.27 21.54 7.21
CA ALA A 576 6.64 21.06 6.98
C ALA A 576 7.37 21.83 5.88
N ARG A 577 6.65 22.54 5.06
CA ARG A 577 7.19 23.31 3.92
C ARG A 577 6.69 24.75 3.93
N PRO A 578 7.46 25.69 3.35
CA PRO A 578 6.97 27.05 3.18
C PRO A 578 5.73 27.11 2.32
N PRO A 579 4.77 28.00 2.58
CA PRO A 579 3.49 28.07 1.86
C PRO A 579 3.61 28.19 0.33
N LEU A 580 4.60 28.90 -0.16
CA LEU A 580 4.84 29.05 -1.60
C LEU A 580 5.38 27.76 -2.23
N TRP A 581 6.12 26.94 -1.46
CA TRP A 581 6.66 25.67 -1.93
C TRP A 581 5.55 24.72 -2.36
N ASP A 582 4.48 24.59 -1.58
CA ASP A 582 3.37 23.69 -1.86
C ASP A 582 2.66 24.07 -3.16
N ILE A 583 2.39 25.35 -3.37
CA ILE A 583 1.78 25.84 -4.63
C ILE A 583 2.69 25.53 -5.82
N MET A 584 3.99 25.84 -5.70
CA MET A 584 4.95 25.56 -6.76
C MET A 584 5.12 24.06 -7.01
N HIS A 585 5.08 23.25 -5.93
CA HIS A 585 5.14 21.81 -6.04
C HIS A 585 3.94 21.22 -6.79
N HIS A 586 2.75 21.75 -6.58
CA HIS A 586 1.58 21.30 -7.33
C HIS A 586 1.58 21.82 -8.78
N LYS A 587 1.98 23.07 -9.02
CA LYS A 587 2.07 23.63 -10.38
C LYS A 587 3.16 22.97 -11.23
N ASN A 588 4.35 22.79 -10.65
CA ASN A 588 5.49 22.15 -11.30
C ASN A 588 6.37 21.45 -10.26
N PRO A 589 6.11 20.18 -9.94
CA PRO A 589 6.83 19.46 -8.89
C PRO A 589 8.34 19.50 -9.05
N ARG A 590 8.83 19.45 -10.29
CA ARG A 590 10.28 19.37 -10.60
C ARG A 590 11.00 20.71 -10.40
N SER A 591 10.27 21.83 -10.30
CA SER A 591 10.88 23.13 -10.00
C SER A 591 11.40 23.24 -8.57
N VAL A 592 10.78 22.50 -7.64
CA VAL A 592 11.13 22.51 -6.20
C VAL A 592 11.59 21.14 -5.68
N SER A 593 11.39 20.10 -6.47
CA SER A 593 11.81 18.71 -6.17
C SER A 593 12.38 18.07 -7.44
N PRO A 594 13.64 18.33 -7.78
CA PRO A 594 14.27 17.75 -8.98
C PRO A 594 14.17 16.23 -8.99
N GLY A 595 13.80 15.66 -10.14
CA GLY A 595 13.62 14.21 -10.27
C GLY A 595 12.25 13.68 -9.82
N SER A 596 11.37 14.53 -9.32
CA SER A 596 10.00 14.13 -8.96
C SER A 596 9.23 13.53 -10.13
N ILE A 597 8.58 12.39 -9.90
CA ILE A 597 7.65 11.75 -10.86
C ILE A 597 6.20 12.18 -10.64
N MET A 598 5.94 13.08 -9.69
CA MET A 598 4.61 13.64 -9.46
C MET A 598 4.14 14.37 -10.73
N PRO A 599 2.88 14.17 -11.18
CA PRO A 599 2.30 14.95 -12.28
C PRO A 599 2.25 16.43 -11.93
N ASN A 600 2.26 17.30 -12.93
CA ASN A 600 1.89 18.69 -12.70
C ASN A 600 0.37 18.85 -12.67
N PHE A 601 -0.10 19.80 -11.87
CA PHE A 601 -1.50 20.16 -11.73
C PHE A 601 -1.74 21.62 -12.16
N SER A 602 -0.96 22.12 -13.12
CA SER A 602 -1.02 23.50 -13.61
C SER A 602 -2.36 23.87 -14.29
N TYR A 603 -3.22 22.88 -14.56
CA TYR A 603 -4.58 23.07 -15.05
C TYR A 603 -5.58 23.46 -13.95
N LEU A 604 -5.22 23.31 -12.68
CA LEU A 604 -6.04 23.77 -11.56
C LEU A 604 -5.99 25.30 -11.47
N SER A 605 -7.10 25.91 -11.09
CA SER A 605 -7.16 27.35 -10.83
C SER A 605 -6.32 27.71 -9.59
N ASP A 606 -5.96 28.97 -9.44
CA ASP A 606 -5.23 29.42 -8.24
C ASP A 606 -6.06 29.21 -6.96
N GLN A 607 -7.39 29.30 -7.04
CA GLN A 607 -8.27 28.98 -5.91
C GLN A 607 -8.20 27.49 -5.58
N ASP A 608 -8.28 26.60 -6.56
CA ASP A 608 -8.18 25.15 -6.33
C ASP A 608 -6.82 24.78 -5.70
N LEU A 609 -5.75 25.42 -6.15
CA LEU A 609 -4.41 25.20 -5.60
C LEU A 609 -4.30 25.69 -4.14
N ASN A 610 -4.94 26.81 -3.81
CA ASN A 610 -5.00 27.30 -2.42
C ASN A 610 -5.88 26.39 -1.54
N ASP A 611 -7.00 25.89 -2.05
CA ASP A 611 -7.85 24.95 -1.33
C ASP A 611 -7.11 23.62 -1.09
N LEU A 612 -6.43 23.08 -2.11
CA LEU A 612 -5.60 21.88 -1.98
C LEU A 612 -4.48 22.07 -0.96
N LYS A 613 -3.80 23.23 -1.01
CA LYS A 613 -2.81 23.63 0.00
C LYS A 613 -3.41 23.69 1.40
N ALA A 614 -4.58 24.32 1.56
CA ALA A 614 -5.25 24.41 2.86
C ALA A 614 -5.54 23.02 3.45
N TYR A 615 -5.93 22.06 2.60
CA TYR A 615 -6.11 20.66 3.02
C TYR A 615 -4.79 20.03 3.45
N VAL A 616 -3.74 20.13 2.62
CA VAL A 616 -2.42 19.52 2.90
C VAL A 616 -1.78 20.14 4.13
N ASP A 617 -1.87 21.45 4.31
CA ASP A 617 -1.40 22.16 5.50
C ASP A 617 -2.15 21.77 6.78
N GLY A 618 -3.40 21.32 6.65
CA GLY A 618 -4.20 20.81 7.77
C GLY A 618 -3.83 19.39 8.21
N LEU A 619 -2.97 18.68 7.46
CA LEU A 619 -2.58 17.32 7.80
C LEU A 619 -1.48 17.30 8.87
N GLY A 620 -1.75 16.62 9.99
CA GLY A 620 -0.79 16.43 11.08
C GLY A 620 -0.90 17.48 12.17
N THR A 621 0.14 17.55 13.00
CA THR A 621 0.10 18.25 14.28
C THR A 621 0.88 19.57 14.32
N ARG A 622 1.69 19.86 13.30
CA ARG A 622 2.62 21.02 13.34
C ARG A 622 1.92 22.39 13.37
N ASN A 623 0.75 22.47 12.74
CA ASN A 623 -0.03 23.71 12.69
C ASN A 623 -1.06 23.83 13.82
N LEU A 624 -1.15 22.81 14.71
CA LEU A 624 -2.00 22.87 15.88
C LEU A 624 -1.32 23.71 16.97
N GLU A 625 -2.07 24.55 17.65
CA GLU A 625 -1.59 25.23 18.84
C GLU A 625 -1.33 24.18 19.92
N THR A 626 -0.16 24.30 20.59
CA THR A 626 0.29 23.31 21.59
C THR A 626 -0.63 23.23 22.81
N GLN A 627 -1.49 24.23 23.03
CA GLN A 627 -2.44 24.28 24.14
C GLN A 627 -3.65 23.35 23.98
N ASP A 628 -3.98 22.98 22.73
CA ASP A 628 -5.15 22.14 22.43
C ASP A 628 -4.80 20.65 22.27
N PHE A 629 -3.52 20.31 22.45
CA PHE A 629 -3.05 18.97 22.19
C PHE A 629 -3.03 18.12 23.46
N GLN A 630 -4.04 17.28 23.62
CA GLN A 630 -4.09 16.24 24.64
C GLN A 630 -4.00 14.86 23.97
N PRO A 631 -2.93 14.08 24.19
CA PRO A 631 -2.82 12.76 23.58
C PRO A 631 -3.89 11.82 24.13
N LEU A 632 -4.47 10.97 23.28
CA LEU A 632 -5.31 9.86 23.71
C LEU A 632 -4.47 8.84 24.48
N VAL A 633 -4.38 9.06 25.76
CA VAL A 633 -3.77 8.14 26.72
C VAL A 633 -4.91 7.35 27.37
N PRO A 634 -4.84 6.00 27.46
CA PRO A 634 -5.84 5.25 28.18
C PRO A 634 -6.08 5.84 29.56
N GLU A 635 -7.33 5.89 30.01
CA GLU A 635 -7.74 6.53 31.27
C GLU A 635 -6.89 6.08 32.47
N LEU A 636 -6.46 4.82 32.48
CA LEU A 636 -5.54 4.25 33.47
C LEU A 636 -4.21 5.04 33.59
N TYR A 637 -3.77 5.69 32.53
CA TYR A 637 -2.51 6.43 32.47
C TYR A 637 -2.70 7.95 32.37
N SER A 638 -3.95 8.42 32.26
CA SER A 638 -4.26 9.86 32.20
C SER A 638 -4.05 10.54 33.56
N GLY A 639 -3.77 11.83 33.55
CA GLY A 639 -3.59 12.64 34.76
C GLY A 639 -2.21 12.54 35.41
N ARG A 640 -1.32 11.70 34.92
CA ARG A 640 0.04 11.51 35.43
C ARG A 640 0.97 12.71 35.13
N GLN A 641 0.60 13.53 34.15
CA GLN A 641 1.27 14.81 33.88
C GLN A 641 1.24 15.73 35.12
N ASN A 642 0.18 15.70 35.91
CA ASN A 642 0.06 16.50 37.13
C ASN A 642 1.06 16.03 38.17
N ILE A 643 1.23 14.71 38.33
CA ILE A 643 2.23 14.14 39.27
C ILE A 643 3.63 14.60 38.87
N TYR A 644 3.95 14.56 37.58
CA TYR A 644 5.23 15.02 37.05
C TYR A 644 5.43 16.54 37.28
N ASN A 645 4.41 17.35 36.98
CA ASN A 645 4.44 18.80 37.16
C ASN A 645 4.56 19.18 38.61
N ASP A 646 3.87 18.50 39.52
CA ASP A 646 3.96 18.71 40.95
C ASP A 646 5.37 18.39 41.49
N THR A 647 5.97 17.32 40.97
CA THR A 647 7.36 16.96 41.31
C THR A 647 8.32 18.05 40.85
N ILE A 648 8.19 18.54 39.61
CA ILE A 648 9.04 19.62 39.09
C ILE A 648 8.77 20.98 39.81
N ALA A 649 7.51 21.31 40.07
CA ALA A 649 7.16 22.56 40.76
C ALA A 649 7.75 22.60 42.18
N ASN A 650 7.71 21.48 42.87
CA ASN A 650 8.34 21.34 44.21
C ASN A 650 9.86 21.49 44.14
N VAL A 651 10.50 20.99 43.07
CA VAL A 651 11.93 21.13 42.78
C VAL A 651 12.36 22.61 42.59
N ASN A 652 11.51 23.40 41.96
CA ASN A 652 11.82 24.80 41.68
C ASN A 652 11.63 25.73 42.87
N SER A 653 11.09 25.26 43.98
CA SER A 653 10.73 26.07 45.16
C SER A 653 11.78 26.14 46.28
N SER A 654 12.79 25.25 46.25
CA SER A 654 13.86 25.25 47.25
C SER A 654 15.21 24.73 46.73
N ASN A 655 16.33 25.14 47.31
CA ASN A 655 17.67 24.69 46.92
C ASN A 655 17.91 23.19 47.24
N GLU A 656 17.24 22.60 48.21
CA GLU A 656 17.30 21.18 48.57
C GLU A 656 16.61 20.32 47.50
N SER A 657 15.46 20.77 47.03
CA SER A 657 14.71 20.11 45.96
C SER A 657 15.45 20.08 44.60
N ARG A 658 16.37 21.02 44.39
CA ARG A 658 17.20 21.06 43.18
C ARG A 658 18.24 19.93 43.11
N THR A 659 18.72 19.51 44.28
CA THR A 659 19.63 18.36 44.43
C THR A 659 18.86 17.06 44.19
N GLU A 660 17.68 16.97 44.75
CA GLU A 660 16.79 15.78 44.62
C GLU A 660 16.32 15.54 43.17
N TYR A 661 16.10 16.61 42.39
CA TYR A 661 15.81 16.52 40.98
C TYR A 661 17.02 16.09 40.14
N ALA A 662 18.20 16.59 40.46
CA ALA A 662 19.44 16.19 39.82
C ALA A 662 19.72 14.70 40.05
N ASP A 663 19.51 14.20 41.25
CA ASP A 663 19.65 12.80 41.62
C ASP A 663 18.64 11.92 40.85
N LEU A 664 17.40 12.39 40.74
CA LEU A 664 16.35 11.69 39.97
C LEU A 664 16.69 11.55 38.47
N ILE A 665 17.25 12.60 37.86
CA ILE A 665 17.73 12.59 36.46
C ILE A 665 18.95 11.68 36.31
N ASP A 666 19.89 11.72 37.28
CA ASP A 666 21.08 10.88 37.22
C ASP A 666 20.74 9.39 37.37
N GLU A 667 19.81 9.04 38.26
CA GLU A 667 19.28 7.69 38.36
C GLU A 667 18.51 7.27 37.06
N GLY A 668 17.71 8.17 36.50
CA GLY A 668 17.03 7.98 35.23
C GLY A 668 18.00 7.73 34.08
N LYS A 669 19.11 8.47 34.03
CA LYS A 669 20.20 8.30 33.08
C LYS A 669 20.85 6.93 33.19
N ILE A 670 21.08 6.44 34.40
CA ILE A 670 21.63 5.12 34.64
C ILE A 670 20.65 4.05 34.11
N LEU A 671 19.37 4.15 34.47
CA LEU A 671 18.34 3.23 34.03
C LEU A 671 18.17 3.24 32.49
N PHE A 672 18.15 4.41 31.90
CA PHE A 672 18.11 4.60 30.46
C PHE A 672 19.32 3.96 29.77
N SER A 673 20.51 4.19 30.30
CA SER A 673 21.75 3.63 29.77
C SER A 673 21.76 2.11 29.79
N LEU A 674 21.16 1.50 30.82
CA LEU A 674 21.08 0.04 30.96
C LEU A 674 20.00 -0.61 30.11
N ARG A 675 18.90 0.07 29.81
CA ARG A 675 17.68 -0.50 29.22
C ARG A 675 17.32 0.05 27.86
N CYS A 676 17.46 1.35 27.66
CA CYS A 676 16.96 2.08 26.51
C CYS A 676 18.06 2.44 25.50
N LEU A 677 19.24 2.81 25.98
CA LEU A 677 20.40 3.20 25.17
C LEU A 677 20.77 2.17 24.09
N PRO A 678 20.72 0.85 24.32
CA PRO A 678 21.08 -0.11 23.27
C PRO A 678 20.28 0.07 21.97
N CYS A 679 19.04 0.50 22.06
CA CYS A 679 18.18 0.79 20.92
C CYS A 679 18.12 2.29 20.58
N HIS A 680 17.90 3.15 21.59
CA HIS A 680 17.66 4.58 21.37
C HIS A 680 18.94 5.42 21.27
N GLY A 681 20.10 4.86 21.65
CA GLY A 681 21.37 5.61 21.68
C GLY A 681 21.51 6.53 22.88
N ALA A 682 22.73 6.94 23.18
CA ALA A 682 23.05 7.80 24.34
C ALA A 682 22.41 9.19 24.25
N SER A 683 22.17 9.67 23.04
CA SER A 683 21.52 10.95 22.73
C SER A 683 20.01 10.81 22.48
N GLY A 684 19.45 9.61 22.57
CA GLY A 684 18.02 9.36 22.33
C GLY A 684 17.57 9.46 20.87
N ILE A 685 18.48 9.56 19.89
CA ILE A 685 18.12 9.76 18.46
C ILE A 685 17.76 8.45 17.72
N GLY A 686 17.58 7.35 18.44
CA GLY A 686 17.21 6.06 17.85
C GLY A 686 18.37 5.30 17.22
N GLN A 687 19.62 5.70 17.44
CA GLN A 687 20.82 5.13 16.81
C GLN A 687 21.68 4.32 17.79
N GLY A 688 21.05 3.59 18.67
CA GLY A 688 21.75 2.67 19.56
C GLY A 688 22.40 1.51 18.82
N PRO A 689 23.38 0.81 19.44
CA PRO A 689 24.07 -0.30 18.80
C PRO A 689 23.15 -1.43 18.32
N TYR A 690 21.99 -1.61 18.93
CA TYR A 690 20.99 -2.60 18.49
C TYR A 690 19.97 -2.05 17.46
N ALA A 691 19.94 -0.75 17.20
CA ALA A 691 18.99 -0.13 16.29
C ALA A 691 18.99 -0.78 14.90
N ARG A 692 20.17 -1.16 14.40
CA ARG A 692 20.35 -1.85 13.11
C ARG A 692 19.92 -3.33 13.10
N HIS A 693 19.68 -3.92 14.28
CA HIS A 693 19.31 -5.33 14.43
C HIS A 693 17.84 -5.52 14.76
N VAL A 694 17.10 -4.43 14.97
CA VAL A 694 15.65 -4.48 15.17
C VAL A 694 14.95 -4.12 13.86
N ASN A 695 13.86 -4.81 13.56
CA ASN A 695 13.13 -4.64 12.30
C ASN A 695 12.46 -3.27 12.14
N GLN A 696 12.58 -2.44 13.15
CA GLN A 696 11.99 -1.09 13.19
C GLN A 696 12.98 -0.18 13.88
N HIS A 697 13.22 0.95 13.23
CA HIS A 697 14.15 1.92 13.79
C HIS A 697 13.58 2.47 15.11
N PRO A 698 14.34 2.47 16.21
CA PRO A 698 13.90 3.05 17.48
C PRO A 698 13.61 4.55 17.35
N ALA A 699 12.66 5.08 18.14
CA ALA A 699 12.31 6.49 18.09
C ALA A 699 13.50 7.40 18.32
N ASN A 700 13.48 8.51 17.62
CA ASN A 700 14.22 9.68 17.99
C ASN A 700 13.49 10.39 19.15
N LEU A 701 13.92 10.17 20.37
CA LEU A 701 13.33 10.77 21.57
C LEU A 701 13.59 12.28 21.67
N ASN A 702 14.50 12.82 20.84
CA ASN A 702 14.74 14.25 20.70
C ASN A 702 13.75 14.92 19.76
N ASP A 703 13.02 14.15 18.97
CA ASP A 703 12.06 14.71 18.05
C ASP A 703 10.89 15.31 18.86
N ARG A 704 10.61 16.56 18.60
CA ARG A 704 9.48 17.27 19.21
C ARG A 704 8.16 16.50 19.02
N ILE A 705 8.03 15.80 17.88
CA ILE A 705 6.85 15.01 17.58
C ILE A 705 6.77 13.77 18.50
N SER A 706 7.88 13.08 18.74
CA SER A 706 7.93 11.91 19.63
C SER A 706 7.63 12.27 21.11
N ASN A 707 7.88 13.52 21.49
CA ASN A 707 7.64 14.02 22.84
C ASN A 707 6.39 14.90 22.94
N PHE A 708 5.77 15.24 21.83
CA PHE A 708 4.60 16.09 21.78
C PHE A 708 3.37 15.54 22.52
N PRO A 709 3.12 14.20 22.53
CA PRO A 709 1.99 13.64 23.26
C PRO A 709 2.03 13.80 24.78
N GLY A 710 3.14 14.33 25.35
CA GLY A 710 3.26 14.53 26.77
C GLY A 710 3.81 13.33 27.54
N VAL A 711 4.07 13.53 28.84
CA VAL A 711 4.70 12.52 29.71
C VAL A 711 3.79 11.32 29.95
N ASP A 712 2.47 11.50 29.97
CA ASP A 712 1.50 10.40 30.13
C ASP A 712 1.57 9.43 28.97
N TYR A 713 1.72 9.93 27.76
CA TYR A 713 1.90 9.09 26.57
C TYR A 713 3.24 8.32 26.60
N ASN A 714 4.33 9.00 26.92
CA ASN A 714 5.64 8.35 27.05
C ASN A 714 5.62 7.30 28.15
N PHE A 715 5.01 7.60 29.29
CA PHE A 715 4.85 6.66 30.39
C PHE A 715 4.06 5.42 29.94
N TRP A 716 2.93 5.62 29.28
CA TRP A 716 2.14 4.51 28.72
C TRP A 716 2.95 3.64 27.75
N ARG A 717 3.73 4.27 26.85
CA ARG A 717 4.53 3.54 25.86
C ARG A 717 5.69 2.77 26.49
N VAL A 718 6.33 3.33 27.49
CA VAL A 718 7.35 2.58 28.24
C VAL A 718 6.71 1.45 29.03
N MET A 719 5.57 1.68 29.68
CA MET A 719 4.84 0.64 30.43
C MET A 719 4.39 -0.51 29.57
N GLU A 720 3.66 -0.24 28.48
CA GLU A 720 2.98 -1.24 27.65
C GLU A 720 3.79 -1.68 26.44
N GLY A 721 4.92 -1.03 26.16
CA GLY A 721 5.66 -1.22 24.92
C GLY A 721 4.93 -0.65 23.71
N VAL A 722 5.46 -0.91 22.54
CA VAL A 722 4.83 -0.49 21.27
C VAL A 722 4.49 -1.72 20.46
N PRO A 723 3.20 -2.09 20.36
CA PRO A 723 2.77 -3.29 19.65
C PRO A 723 3.29 -3.35 18.22
N GLY A 724 3.81 -4.50 17.81
CA GLY A 724 4.38 -4.69 16.48
C GLY A 724 5.82 -4.17 16.30
N THR A 725 6.44 -3.63 17.36
CA THR A 725 7.83 -3.18 17.37
C THR A 725 8.70 -4.03 18.32
N ALA A 726 10.00 -3.83 18.30
CA ALA A 726 10.93 -4.43 19.26
C ALA A 726 10.90 -3.74 20.65
N MET A 727 10.10 -2.67 20.84
CA MET A 727 9.94 -1.99 22.13
C MET A 727 9.08 -2.85 23.08
N PRO A 728 9.66 -3.49 24.09
CA PRO A 728 8.93 -4.38 24.99
C PRO A 728 8.11 -3.60 26.03
N PRO A 729 7.10 -4.24 26.66
CA PRO A 729 6.43 -3.68 27.84
C PRO A 729 7.35 -3.74 29.05
N TRP A 730 7.83 -2.60 29.50
CA TRP A 730 8.77 -2.50 30.61
C TRP A 730 8.13 -2.66 32.00
N LYS A 731 6.79 -2.59 32.11
CA LYS A 731 6.05 -2.87 33.37
C LYS A 731 6.35 -4.24 33.97
N LEU A 732 6.87 -5.16 33.18
CA LEU A 732 7.24 -6.50 33.65
C LEU A 732 8.60 -6.55 34.36
N SER A 733 9.44 -5.52 34.20
CA SER A 733 10.83 -5.50 34.68
C SER A 733 11.25 -4.21 35.37
N LEU A 734 10.44 -3.16 35.31
CA LEU A 734 10.67 -1.88 35.95
C LEU A 734 9.46 -1.47 36.79
N THR A 735 9.72 -0.82 37.93
CA THR A 735 8.67 -0.20 38.72
C THR A 735 8.18 1.10 38.04
N GLU A 736 6.99 1.55 38.37
CA GLU A 736 6.48 2.85 37.89
C GLU A 736 7.44 4.00 38.21
N GLU A 737 8.03 4.00 39.41
CA GLU A 737 9.03 5.00 39.82
C GLU A 737 10.27 4.97 38.91
N ALA A 738 10.80 3.78 38.61
CA ALA A 738 11.92 3.64 37.70
C ALA A 738 11.59 4.15 36.26
N ILE A 739 10.38 3.94 35.82
CA ILE A 739 9.91 4.46 34.52
C ILE A 739 9.79 5.97 34.55
N TRP A 740 9.30 6.57 35.66
CA TRP A 740 9.27 8.01 35.80
C TRP A 740 10.68 8.64 35.80
N LYS A 741 11.65 8.00 36.42
CA LYS A 741 13.07 8.44 36.40
C LYS A 741 13.61 8.41 34.97
N ILE A 742 13.32 7.36 34.20
CA ILE A 742 13.69 7.27 32.77
C ILE A 742 13.06 8.40 31.97
N ILE A 743 11.76 8.65 32.13
CA ILE A 743 11.05 9.72 31.40
C ILE A 743 11.56 11.09 31.79
N SER A 744 11.87 11.31 33.05
CA SER A 744 12.47 12.56 33.51
C SER A 744 13.83 12.79 32.83
N TYR A 745 14.63 11.75 32.67
CA TYR A 745 15.87 11.83 31.89
C TYR A 745 15.61 12.02 30.37
N GLU A 746 14.65 11.31 29.79
CA GLU A 746 14.27 11.53 28.39
C GLU A 746 13.84 12.96 28.10
N LYS A 747 13.17 13.62 29.05
CA LYS A 747 12.80 15.03 28.94
C LYS A 747 14.00 15.95 28.84
N THR A 748 15.15 15.58 29.39
CA THR A 748 16.39 16.37 29.24
C THR A 748 16.87 16.38 27.79
N PHE A 749 16.51 15.38 26.98
CA PHE A 749 16.78 15.39 25.53
C PHE A 749 16.00 16.48 24.80
N VAL A 750 14.83 16.88 25.29
CA VAL A 750 13.97 17.90 24.67
C VAL A 750 14.15 19.26 25.35
N ASP A 751 14.20 19.30 26.67
CA ASP A 751 14.28 20.53 27.44
C ASP A 751 15.73 21.03 27.56
N GLY A 752 16.71 20.13 27.52
CA GLY A 752 18.14 20.41 27.46
C GLY A 752 18.71 20.50 26.04
N VAL A 753 18.04 19.93 25.07
CA VAL A 753 18.37 20.02 23.67
C VAL A 753 17.21 20.66 22.92
N VAL A 754 17.37 21.99 22.77
CA VAL A 754 17.06 22.58 21.52
C VAL A 754 15.65 22.29 21.00
N ARG A 755 14.81 23.22 21.20
CA ARG A 755 14.12 23.70 20.01
C ARG A 755 15.20 23.85 18.93
N VAL A 756 15.27 22.89 17.98
CA VAL A 756 15.61 23.25 16.63
C VAL A 756 14.41 24.09 16.20
N ILE A 757 14.47 25.35 16.57
CA ILE A 757 13.90 26.37 15.73
C ILE A 757 14.63 26.09 14.42
N PRO A 758 13.96 25.82 13.31
CA PRO A 758 14.61 25.93 12.01
C PRO A 758 15.27 27.30 12.07
N GLY A 759 16.63 27.30 12.20
CA GLY A 759 17.30 28.53 12.52
C GLY A 759 17.07 29.49 11.37
N ASN A 760 16.53 30.62 11.66
CA ASN A 760 16.63 31.79 10.79
C ASN A 760 18.06 32.35 10.82
N PHE A 761 19.09 31.49 10.88
CA PHE A 761 20.48 31.91 10.97
C PHE A 761 21.24 31.47 9.74
N SER A 762 21.43 32.43 8.86
CA SER A 762 22.19 32.27 7.61
C SER A 762 23.70 32.22 7.86
N ASP A 763 24.44 31.65 6.93
CA ASP A 763 25.93 31.73 6.94
C ASP A 763 26.44 33.16 7.08
N SER A 764 25.65 34.18 6.64
CA SER A 764 25.95 35.58 6.81
C SER A 764 25.98 36.02 8.29
N GLU A 765 25.14 35.46 9.17
CA GLU A 765 25.15 35.79 10.59
C GLU A 765 26.31 35.13 11.31
N ALA A 766 26.73 33.93 10.92
CA ALA A 766 27.93 33.30 11.42
C ALA A 766 29.18 34.09 11.00
N ILE A 767 29.20 34.65 9.80
CA ILE A 767 30.27 35.55 9.32
C ILE A 767 30.29 36.84 10.12
N ASP A 768 29.13 37.45 10.35
CA ASP A 768 29.01 38.69 11.14
C ASP A 768 29.41 38.48 12.58
N PHE A 769 29.05 37.36 13.19
CA PHE A 769 29.50 36.99 14.54
C PHE A 769 31.02 36.77 14.59
N GLY A 770 31.58 36.09 13.59
CA GLY A 770 33.02 35.89 13.48
C GLY A 770 33.82 37.19 13.30
N ASN A 771 33.22 38.19 12.63
CA ASN A 771 33.83 39.53 12.44
C ASN A 771 33.90 40.34 13.72
N LYS A 772 33.21 39.94 14.79
CA LYS A 772 33.33 40.56 16.12
C LYS A 772 34.65 40.25 16.83
N GLY A 773 35.55 39.51 16.21
CA GLY A 773 36.88 39.19 16.73
C GLY A 773 36.87 38.37 18.02
N ILE A 774 35.86 37.51 18.15
CA ILE A 774 35.73 36.64 19.33
C ILE A 774 36.86 35.59 19.29
N LYS A 775 37.63 35.58 20.36
CA LYS A 775 38.74 34.64 20.57
C LYS A 775 38.42 33.67 21.69
N SER A 776 38.98 32.49 21.61
CA SER A 776 38.83 31.45 22.65
C SER A 776 39.42 31.92 23.99
N PRO A 777 38.68 31.79 25.11
CA PRO A 777 39.17 32.11 26.42
C PRO A 777 40.03 31.00 27.07
N ILE A 778 40.04 29.77 26.48
CA ILE A 778 40.72 28.62 27.07
C ILE A 778 42.23 28.67 26.83
N LYS A 779 42.97 28.06 27.76
CA LYS A 779 44.43 27.86 27.61
C LYS A 779 44.73 26.77 26.56
N GLN A 780 45.77 27.00 25.79
CA GLN A 780 46.28 26.05 24.81
C GLN A 780 47.24 25.06 25.50
N ASP A 781 46.70 24.13 26.25
CA ASP A 781 47.46 23.13 26.99
C ASP A 781 46.96 21.68 26.67
N ASP A 782 47.71 20.73 27.13
CA ASP A 782 47.39 19.30 26.87
C ASP A 782 46.14 18.82 27.62
N ILE A 783 45.75 19.50 28.69
CA ILE A 783 44.54 19.19 29.45
C ILE A 783 43.32 19.56 28.63
N ASN A 784 43.25 20.80 28.15
CA ASN A 784 42.16 21.28 27.32
C ASN A 784 42.10 20.55 25.94
N PHE A 785 43.26 20.17 25.41
CA PHE A 785 43.30 19.32 24.20
C PHE A 785 42.72 17.94 24.45
N THR A 786 43.11 17.31 25.58
CA THR A 786 42.64 15.98 25.93
C THR A 786 41.14 15.98 26.25
N ASP A 787 40.63 16.97 26.91
CA ASP A 787 39.21 17.14 27.20
C ASP A 787 38.43 17.42 25.92
N GLY A 788 38.93 18.25 25.02
CA GLY A 788 38.34 18.48 23.69
C GLY A 788 38.29 17.22 22.84
N MET A 789 39.33 16.38 22.89
CA MET A 789 39.33 15.07 22.25
C MET A 789 38.23 14.13 22.79
N LYS A 790 38.03 14.11 24.09
CA LYS A 790 36.95 13.32 24.71
C LYS A 790 35.58 13.82 24.26
N ILE A 791 35.37 15.13 24.25
CA ILE A 791 34.13 15.75 23.79
C ILE A 791 33.89 15.46 22.33
N PHE A 792 34.90 15.60 21.47
CA PHE A 792 34.80 15.29 20.04
C PHE A 792 34.43 13.83 19.82
N ASN A 793 35.11 12.91 20.45
CA ASN A 793 34.86 11.49 20.31
C ASN A 793 33.48 11.09 20.82
N LEU A 794 32.99 11.76 21.86
CA LEU A 794 31.67 11.44 22.44
C LEU A 794 30.52 12.02 21.64
N TYR A 795 30.66 13.23 21.11
CA TYR A 795 29.52 13.97 20.52
C TYR A 795 29.63 14.23 19.03
N CYS A 796 30.85 14.29 18.46
CA CYS A 796 31.07 14.77 17.09
C CYS A 796 31.49 13.65 16.12
N ALA A 797 32.32 12.72 16.59
CA ALA A 797 32.92 11.70 15.74
C ALA A 797 31.91 10.74 15.06
N GLN A 798 30.73 10.59 15.62
CA GLN A 798 29.68 9.76 15.00
C GLN A 798 29.23 10.28 13.63
N CYS A 799 29.25 11.61 13.46
CA CYS A 799 28.91 12.22 12.18
C CYS A 799 30.17 12.60 11.40
N HIS A 800 31.16 13.24 12.10
CA HIS A 800 32.32 13.80 11.44
C HIS A 800 33.48 12.80 11.24
N GLY A 801 33.36 11.55 11.77
CA GLY A 801 34.45 10.57 11.76
C GLY A 801 35.52 10.85 12.82
N VAL A 802 36.22 9.82 13.27
CA VAL A 802 37.31 9.95 14.27
C VAL A 802 38.50 10.73 13.72
N ASP A 803 38.66 10.70 12.41
CA ASP A 803 39.71 11.41 11.66
C ASP A 803 39.21 12.72 11.05
N GLY A 804 37.98 13.13 11.35
CA GLY A 804 37.41 14.41 10.94
C GLY A 804 37.05 14.54 9.46
N HIS A 805 36.97 13.44 8.70
CA HIS A 805 36.69 13.43 7.26
C HIS A 805 35.21 13.61 6.88
N GLY A 806 34.31 13.73 7.84
CA GLY A 806 32.86 13.78 7.59
C GLY A 806 32.24 12.44 7.22
N ASP A 807 32.93 11.35 7.47
CA ASP A 807 32.59 9.97 7.12
C ASP A 807 32.25 9.09 8.32
N GLY A 808 31.87 9.69 9.42
CA GLY A 808 31.46 8.97 10.61
C GLY A 808 30.32 7.97 10.36
N PRO A 809 30.10 7.00 11.26
CA PRO A 809 29.06 5.96 11.07
C PRO A 809 27.66 6.51 10.79
N ALA A 810 27.35 7.71 11.25
CA ALA A 810 26.08 8.37 11.00
C ALA A 810 26.07 9.20 9.70
N ALA A 811 27.23 9.48 9.11
CA ALA A 811 27.34 10.35 7.93
C ALA A 811 26.55 9.82 6.73
N VAL A 812 26.50 8.50 6.53
CA VAL A 812 25.77 7.85 5.43
C VAL A 812 24.26 8.11 5.47
N TYR A 813 23.75 8.58 6.61
CA TYR A 813 22.32 8.85 6.85
C TYR A 813 22.00 10.35 6.89
N ILE A 814 22.99 11.21 6.64
CA ILE A 814 22.89 12.66 6.78
C ILE A 814 23.06 13.34 5.42
N ASP A 815 22.12 14.20 5.07
CA ASP A 815 22.16 15.04 3.89
C ASP A 815 21.82 16.50 4.29
N PRO A 816 22.68 17.49 4.01
CA PRO A 816 23.99 17.35 3.41
C PRO A 816 24.99 16.58 4.31
N GLN A 817 26.01 16.00 3.69
CA GLN A 817 27.09 15.27 4.38
C GLN A 817 27.76 16.16 5.45
N PRO A 818 28.16 15.59 6.60
CA PRO A 818 28.89 16.32 7.61
C PRO A 818 30.16 16.93 7.05
N ALA A 819 30.50 18.11 7.54
CA ALA A 819 31.71 18.82 7.10
C ALA A 819 32.97 17.98 7.33
N ASN A 820 33.81 17.89 6.31
CA ASN A 820 35.14 17.33 6.40
C ASN A 820 36.09 18.39 6.97
N PHE A 821 36.53 18.23 8.20
CA PHE A 821 37.38 19.19 8.90
C PHE A 821 38.81 19.27 8.36
N THR A 822 39.25 18.29 7.58
CA THR A 822 40.59 18.27 6.94
C THR A 822 40.63 19.06 5.64
N GLU A 823 39.47 19.51 5.13
CA GLU A 823 39.45 20.31 3.89
C GLU A 823 39.87 21.75 4.14
N THR A 824 40.66 22.28 3.19
CA THR A 824 41.20 23.62 3.24
C THR A 824 40.12 24.71 3.38
N SER A 825 38.93 24.48 2.79
CA SER A 825 37.80 25.41 2.89
C SER A 825 37.33 25.65 4.33
N ASN A 826 37.41 24.66 5.21
CA ASN A 826 37.09 24.79 6.62
C ASN A 826 38.16 25.53 7.43
N ASN A 827 39.35 25.60 6.91
CA ASN A 827 40.48 26.28 7.58
C ASN A 827 40.43 27.82 7.53
N PHE A 828 39.59 28.39 6.66
CA PHE A 828 39.45 29.87 6.57
C PHE A 828 38.45 30.46 7.54
N GLN A 829 37.71 29.68 8.34
CA GLN A 829 36.75 30.19 9.29
C GLN A 829 37.45 30.71 10.57
N THR A 830 36.98 31.83 11.10
CA THR A 830 37.49 32.40 12.36
C THR A 830 37.09 31.56 13.57
N GLN A 831 37.77 31.70 14.71
CA GLN A 831 37.37 31.04 15.97
C GLN A 831 35.92 31.40 16.35
N GLY A 832 35.50 32.65 16.16
CA GLY A 832 34.13 33.09 16.42
C GLY A 832 33.10 32.39 15.50
N GLN A 833 33.42 32.18 14.22
CA GLN A 833 32.55 31.43 13.29
C GLN A 833 32.38 29.96 13.69
N TRP A 834 33.45 29.29 14.09
CA TRP A 834 33.40 27.95 14.62
C TRP A 834 32.59 27.89 15.91
N PHE A 835 32.80 28.81 16.82
CA PHE A 835 32.05 28.86 18.06
C PHE A 835 30.55 29.11 17.83
N TRP A 836 30.22 29.97 16.86
CA TRP A 836 28.85 30.24 16.50
C TRP A 836 28.19 28.99 15.92
N LYS A 837 28.81 28.36 14.92
CA LYS A 837 28.28 27.15 14.30
C LYS A 837 28.12 25.98 15.27
N LEU A 838 29.07 25.79 16.15
CA LEU A 838 28.96 24.78 17.20
C LEU A 838 27.89 25.16 18.24
N SER A 839 27.73 26.43 18.56
CA SER A 839 26.74 26.88 19.52
C SER A 839 25.32 26.83 18.99
N GLU A 840 25.09 27.38 17.80
CA GLU A 840 23.75 27.59 17.23
C GLU A 840 23.34 26.45 16.25
N GLY A 841 24.25 25.54 15.90
CA GLY A 841 24.03 24.58 14.81
C GLY A 841 24.21 25.24 13.45
N VAL A 842 23.93 24.46 12.40
CA VAL A 842 24.02 24.93 11.01
C VAL A 842 22.68 24.71 10.31
N GLU A 843 22.10 25.80 9.83
CA GLU A 843 20.81 25.81 9.16
C GLU A 843 20.77 24.82 7.98
N THR A 844 19.62 24.19 7.76
CA THR A 844 19.40 23.19 6.70
C THR A 844 20.24 21.92 6.80
N THR A 845 20.99 21.74 7.88
CA THR A 845 21.81 20.53 8.13
C THR A 845 21.35 19.80 9.39
N ASN A 846 21.88 18.61 9.62
CA ASN A 846 21.67 17.86 10.86
C ASN A 846 22.64 18.25 11.99
N MET A 847 23.43 19.32 11.82
CA MET A 847 24.33 19.83 12.84
C MET A 847 23.54 20.55 13.94
N PRO A 848 23.42 19.99 15.15
CA PRO A 848 22.60 20.57 16.19
C PRO A 848 23.34 21.73 16.92
N PRO A 849 22.61 22.64 17.59
CA PRO A 849 23.19 23.66 18.43
C PRO A 849 23.64 23.06 19.77
N TRP A 850 24.93 22.98 19.97
CA TRP A 850 25.55 22.36 21.14
C TRP A 850 25.55 23.21 22.40
N LYS A 851 25.13 24.48 22.35
CA LYS A 851 25.06 25.39 23.54
C LYS A 851 24.14 24.87 24.65
N TYR A 852 23.26 23.92 24.36
CA TYR A 852 22.35 23.33 25.32
C TYR A 852 22.86 22.04 25.95
N VAL A 853 23.92 21.44 25.38
CA VAL A 853 24.52 20.19 25.87
C VAL A 853 25.91 20.40 26.43
N LEU A 854 26.67 21.32 25.82
CA LEU A 854 28.04 21.61 26.15
C LEU A 854 28.13 23.01 26.80
N THR A 855 28.85 23.12 27.90
CA THR A 855 29.19 24.41 28.44
C THR A 855 29.99 25.25 27.44
N GLU A 856 30.09 26.55 27.67
CA GLU A 856 30.90 27.42 26.84
C GLU A 856 32.36 26.94 26.78
N ASP A 857 32.90 26.53 27.87
CA ASP A 857 34.25 25.99 28.01
C ASP A 857 34.43 24.68 27.21
N ASP A 858 33.46 23.78 27.31
CA ASP A 858 33.48 22.51 26.58
C ASP A 858 33.43 22.75 25.06
N ARG A 859 32.62 23.69 24.59
CA ARG A 859 32.55 24.04 23.16
C ARG A 859 33.89 24.59 22.67
N TRP A 860 34.54 25.42 23.43
CA TRP A 860 35.88 25.93 23.11
C TRP A 860 36.94 24.84 23.13
N LYS A 861 36.88 23.88 24.06
CA LYS A 861 37.76 22.71 24.07
C LYS A 861 37.57 21.83 22.84
N ALA A 862 36.33 21.59 22.45
CA ALA A 862 36.02 20.84 21.24
C ALA A 862 36.60 21.53 19.99
N ILE A 863 36.41 22.83 19.83
CA ILE A 863 36.95 23.61 18.74
C ILE A 863 38.47 23.59 18.75
N TYR A 864 39.10 23.74 19.91
CA TYR A 864 40.54 23.67 20.07
C TYR A 864 41.11 22.32 19.57
N TYR A 865 40.48 21.21 19.99
CA TYR A 865 40.86 19.88 19.53
C TYR A 865 40.68 19.75 18.02
N ILE A 866 39.53 20.12 17.47
CA ILE A 866 39.23 20.01 16.03
C ILE A 866 40.26 20.76 15.19
N GLN A 867 40.50 22.01 15.55
CA GLN A 867 41.42 22.87 14.81
C GLN A 867 42.90 22.44 14.95
N LYS A 868 43.31 21.99 16.13
CA LYS A 868 44.68 21.53 16.37
C LYS A 868 44.96 20.19 15.72
N ASN A 869 43.96 19.31 15.67
CA ASN A 869 44.12 17.93 15.21
C ASN A 869 43.86 17.73 13.69
N PHE A 870 42.97 18.49 13.09
CA PHE A 870 42.52 18.30 11.73
C PHE A 870 42.88 19.45 10.79
N SER A 871 43.25 20.62 11.27
CA SER A 871 43.69 21.74 10.41
C SER A 871 45.18 21.66 10.09
N ASP A 872 45.57 22.34 9.00
CA ASP A 872 46.97 22.54 8.66
C ASP A 872 47.68 23.22 9.86
N PRO A 873 48.83 22.73 10.32
CA PRO A 873 49.58 23.31 11.46
C PRO A 873 49.93 24.80 11.26
N GLY A 874 50.16 25.26 10.05
CA GLY A 874 50.43 26.68 9.78
C GLY A 874 49.18 27.55 10.04
N VAL A 875 48.02 27.10 9.65
CA VAL A 875 46.75 27.78 9.82
C VAL A 875 46.33 27.77 11.29
N PHE A 876 46.58 26.67 12.00
CA PHE A 876 46.34 26.62 13.45
C PHE A 876 47.19 27.64 14.22
N ASP A 877 48.48 27.68 13.97
CA ASP A 877 49.40 28.59 14.65
C ASP A 877 49.05 30.08 14.41
N GLU A 878 48.68 30.47 13.22
CA GLU A 878 48.25 31.80 12.87
C GLU A 878 46.96 32.21 13.64
N LYS A 879 46.01 31.34 13.75
CA LYS A 879 44.70 31.62 14.38
C LYS A 879 44.71 31.62 15.92
N TRP A 880 45.57 30.81 16.51
CA TRP A 880 45.57 30.61 17.97
C TRP A 880 46.68 31.38 18.71
N ARG A 881 47.76 31.75 18.01
CA ARG A 881 48.86 32.60 18.60
C ARG A 881 48.65 34.11 18.45
N SER A 882 47.83 34.55 17.49
CA SER A 882 47.49 35.95 17.26
C SER A 882 46.25 36.34 18.10
#